data_a55d5e2c828639df0fd55e3b1c2ed3d1
#
_entry.id   a55d5e2c828639df0fd55e3b1c2ed3d1
#
_cell.length_a   1.000
_cell.length_b   1.000
_cell.length_c   1.000
_cell.angle_alpha   90.00
_cell.angle_beta   90.00
_cell.angle_gamma   90.00
#
_symmetry.space_group_name_H-M   'P 1'
#
loop_
_entity.id
_entity.type
_entity.pdbx_description
1 polymer ?
#
loop_
_entity_poly.entity_id
_entity_poly.type
_entity_poly.pdbx_seq_one_letter_code
_entity_poly.pdbx_strand_id
1 'polypeptide(L)'
;MSVAGDRKRADSFLRFREKYLAESIPCYSVDDVKHLNYDIYIAGSDQIWNYQITNMEFDPVFFLQFHTEAKRIIYGASSQDTPFPLDRELKFRYMLEKTDAVVGIREKKLADYVYEVCGKNYPVVADPTILAGKDILDQIPTGERVHSPYILIYQIDANPYSDVSVKTLEKRFRCPVYTMTVPRLGSIHGRKGQAGPEEFLGFLKNARFLVTNSFHGVALSLLYEKQFFVYENGGVMSRIDGLLKQTGLLDRKIKMVRDINPQRKIDYQRVTPVIKELQKSSRTFLHEALQGRQILEAVSGLQEEEKDISVKNRKKENCCGCSACADICPVHAIEMKPDQEGFLYPKIDTEKCINCKLCDRVCSFERVKKRPAPFELPLAYGVKHKMLAQRESSRSGAAFIGISDVILKNGGVVYGAVMQKDFSVKHMRAENTDQRNQMKKAKYVQSTMQGVCGNIEQDLRDGREVLFSGTPCQVAGVKSFLQTRKVPDEKFYCCDLVCHGVPSPLIWRKYIQFIEQKYHGQIIEANFRDKEFGWDSHCESFVVKGRKKKVVSRDYTDLFYDHIMFRPSCHTCPFANVYRPGDISLADFWGIEKHDRSFDDNRGVSLVLVNSPAGKKLFDRASSQFEYFACDVQDCLQPTLIRPSIPSPRRQQFWTDLQQMPFDRLMKKYTIPVSLQGKIKKRLKNLLYRTGIRKHP
;
A
#
# COMPACT_ATOMS: atom_id res chain seq x y z
N MET A 1 31.86 23.07 22.81
CA MET A 1 32.72 21.91 22.44
C MET A 1 34.01 22.48 21.91
N SER A 2 35.19 22.00 22.31
CA SER A 2 36.44 22.56 21.78
C SER A 2 36.66 22.02 20.36
N VAL A 3 36.95 22.89 19.41
CA VAL A 3 37.31 22.57 18.01
C VAL A 3 38.40 21.49 17.94
N ALA A 4 39.29 21.42 18.94
CA ALA A 4 40.35 20.42 19.04
C ALA A 4 39.84 18.97 19.29
N GLY A 5 38.71 18.80 20.01
CA GLY A 5 38.14 17.46 20.26
C GLY A 5 37.44 16.88 19.03
N ASP A 6 36.82 17.73 18.25
CA ASP A 6 36.16 17.30 17.00
C ASP A 6 37.19 16.94 15.92
N ARG A 7 38.32 17.65 15.87
CA ARG A 7 39.46 17.34 15.00
C ARG A 7 40.09 15.98 15.30
N LYS A 8 40.42 15.71 16.57
CA LYS A 8 40.99 14.41 16.96
C LYS A 8 40.10 13.23 16.65
N ARG A 9 38.79 13.40 16.79
CA ARG A 9 37.79 12.38 16.39
C ARG A 9 37.76 12.19 14.88
N ALA A 10 37.70 13.26 14.10
CA ALA A 10 37.74 13.19 12.64
C ALA A 10 38.99 12.48 12.14
N ASP A 11 40.17 12.80 12.71
CA ASP A 11 41.45 12.17 12.37
C ASP A 11 41.45 10.66 12.69
N SER A 12 40.76 10.22 13.75
CA SER A 12 40.68 8.79 14.08
C SER A 12 39.79 8.02 13.11
N PHE A 13 38.71 8.64 12.59
CA PHE A 13 37.89 8.06 11.53
C PHE A 13 38.64 7.99 10.20
N LEU A 14 39.38 9.03 9.83
CA LEU A 14 40.21 9.03 8.63
C LEU A 14 41.26 7.92 8.68
N ARG A 15 42.04 7.81 9.78
CA ARG A 15 43.02 6.72 9.95
C ARG A 15 42.37 5.34 9.88
N PHE A 16 41.16 5.18 10.45
CA PHE A 16 40.43 3.91 10.35
C PHE A 16 40.06 3.56 8.91
N ARG A 17 39.55 4.55 8.14
CA ARG A 17 39.24 4.38 6.71
C ARG A 17 40.47 3.98 5.93
N GLU A 18 41.56 4.74 6.04
CA GLU A 18 42.83 4.47 5.34
C GLU A 18 43.41 3.08 5.69
N LYS A 19 43.22 2.62 6.91
CA LYS A 19 43.79 1.35 7.37
C LYS A 19 42.98 0.13 6.99
N TYR A 20 41.63 0.24 6.99
CA TYR A 20 40.75 -0.90 6.90
C TYR A 20 39.84 -0.90 5.65
N LEU A 21 39.71 0.21 4.94
CA LEU A 21 38.85 0.31 3.77
C LEU A 21 39.70 0.56 2.53
N ALA A 22 39.56 -0.33 1.55
CA ALA A 22 40.07 -0.07 0.20
C ALA A 22 39.05 0.80 -0.55
N GLU A 23 39.38 2.07 -0.74
CA GLU A 23 38.50 3.01 -1.44
C GLU A 23 38.81 3.09 -2.93
N SER A 24 37.78 3.12 -3.76
CA SER A 24 37.88 3.40 -5.18
C SER A 24 38.02 4.91 -5.44
N ILE A 25 38.10 5.29 -6.71
CA ILE A 25 37.91 6.70 -7.10
C ILE A 25 36.53 7.19 -6.64
N PRO A 26 36.41 8.48 -6.30
CA PRO A 26 35.10 9.05 -5.92
C PRO A 26 34.09 8.92 -7.07
N CYS A 27 32.88 8.43 -6.76
CA CYS A 27 31.78 8.34 -7.70
C CYS A 27 30.66 9.26 -7.22
N TYR A 28 30.17 10.15 -8.08
CA TYR A 28 29.13 11.15 -7.78
C TYR A 28 27.81 10.85 -8.48
N SER A 29 27.80 9.84 -9.37
CA SER A 29 26.63 9.43 -10.14
C SER A 29 26.65 7.93 -10.42
N VAL A 30 25.52 7.40 -10.89
CA VAL A 30 25.41 6.01 -11.39
C VAL A 30 26.38 5.79 -12.58
N ASP A 31 26.58 6.81 -13.41
CA ASP A 31 27.46 6.69 -14.56
C ASP A 31 28.94 6.56 -14.16
N ASP A 32 29.36 7.20 -13.07
CA ASP A 32 30.72 7.02 -12.54
C ASP A 32 30.94 5.57 -12.09
N VAL A 33 29.94 4.94 -11.47
CA VAL A 33 30.01 3.55 -11.01
C VAL A 33 30.13 2.57 -12.18
N LYS A 34 29.54 2.85 -13.33
CA LYS A 34 29.62 2.01 -14.54
C LYS A 34 31.05 1.87 -15.06
N HIS A 35 31.88 2.88 -14.82
CA HIS A 35 33.28 2.88 -15.28
C HIS A 35 34.22 2.10 -14.35
N LEU A 36 33.73 1.68 -13.16
CA LEU A 36 34.46 0.77 -12.30
C LEU A 36 34.35 -0.65 -12.86
N ASN A 37 35.47 -1.29 -13.15
CA ASN A 37 35.48 -2.61 -13.75
C ASN A 37 35.70 -3.69 -12.68
N TYR A 38 34.58 -4.07 -12.00
CA TYR A 38 34.59 -5.14 -10.99
C TYR A 38 33.82 -6.35 -11.48
N ASP A 39 34.22 -7.54 -11.04
CA ASP A 39 33.49 -8.80 -11.29
C ASP A 39 32.18 -8.88 -10.52
N ILE A 40 32.09 -8.19 -9.38
CA ILE A 40 30.94 -8.23 -8.48
C ILE A 40 30.70 -6.85 -7.87
N TYR A 41 29.45 -6.40 -7.90
CA TYR A 41 28.98 -5.20 -7.19
C TYR A 41 28.08 -5.62 -6.03
N ILE A 42 28.39 -5.14 -4.81
CA ILE A 42 27.59 -5.39 -3.64
C ILE A 42 27.11 -4.05 -3.09
N ALA A 43 25.79 -3.81 -3.08
CA ALA A 43 25.18 -2.68 -2.40
C ALA A 43 24.73 -3.08 -0.99
N GLY A 44 25.07 -2.29 -0.03
CA GLY A 44 24.66 -2.51 1.37
C GLY A 44 25.81 -2.35 2.34
N SER A 45 25.55 -2.38 3.59
CA SER A 45 24.28 -2.65 4.30
C SER A 45 23.65 -1.34 4.79
N ASP A 46 22.93 -1.45 5.93
CA ASP A 46 22.25 -0.36 6.61
C ASP A 46 21.11 0.27 5.79
N GLN A 47 20.78 1.51 6.05
CA GLN A 47 19.57 2.18 5.56
C GLN A 47 19.66 2.63 4.10
N ILE A 48 20.23 1.81 3.21
CA ILE A 48 20.38 2.14 1.79
C ILE A 48 19.04 2.33 1.07
N TRP A 49 17.95 1.80 1.63
CA TRP A 49 16.59 1.98 1.14
C TRP A 49 15.75 2.97 1.98
N ASN A 50 16.42 3.82 2.76
CA ASN A 50 15.75 4.91 3.47
C ASN A 50 15.85 6.22 2.65
N TYR A 51 14.79 6.52 1.90
CA TYR A 51 14.73 7.70 1.05
C TYR A 51 14.94 9.03 1.81
N GLN A 52 14.67 9.07 3.12
CA GLN A 52 14.83 10.29 3.94
C GLN A 52 16.29 10.71 4.12
N ILE A 53 17.22 9.77 4.04
CA ILE A 53 18.67 10.05 4.14
C ILE A 53 19.35 10.23 2.78
N THR A 54 18.63 9.96 1.68
CA THR A 54 19.09 10.09 0.31
C THR A 54 18.35 11.21 -0.43
N ASN A 55 18.32 12.41 0.17
CA ASN A 55 17.69 13.61 -0.38
C ASN A 55 16.19 13.46 -0.72
N MET A 56 15.47 12.73 0.11
CA MET A 56 14.04 12.41 -0.06
C MET A 56 13.73 11.58 -1.31
N GLU A 57 14.73 10.88 -1.90
CA GLU A 57 14.59 10.04 -3.08
C GLU A 57 15.25 8.68 -2.87
N PHE A 58 14.82 7.65 -3.61
CA PHE A 58 15.56 6.40 -3.69
C PHE A 58 16.68 6.53 -4.70
N ASP A 59 17.90 6.29 -4.27
CA ASP A 59 19.07 6.38 -5.14
C ASP A 59 19.22 5.07 -5.95
N PRO A 60 19.25 5.13 -7.31
CA PRO A 60 19.40 3.96 -8.17
C PRO A 60 20.68 3.15 -7.92
N VAL A 61 21.74 3.78 -7.41
CA VAL A 61 22.99 3.08 -7.06
C VAL A 61 22.76 2.00 -6.01
N PHE A 62 21.90 2.26 -5.03
CA PHE A 62 21.58 1.28 -3.98
C PHE A 62 20.65 0.15 -4.44
N PHE A 63 20.12 0.25 -5.65
CA PHE A 63 19.39 -0.82 -6.32
C PHE A 63 20.23 -1.48 -7.42
N LEU A 64 21.48 -1.06 -7.58
CA LEU A 64 22.41 -1.53 -8.61
C LEU A 64 21.83 -1.44 -10.03
N GLN A 65 21.09 -0.34 -10.31
CA GLN A 65 20.42 -0.10 -11.58
C GLN A 65 21.35 0.54 -12.61
N PHE A 66 22.34 -0.20 -13.02
CA PHE A 66 23.24 0.17 -14.11
C PHE A 66 23.59 -1.06 -14.95
N HIS A 67 23.82 -0.86 -16.24
CA HIS A 67 24.16 -1.96 -17.12
C HIS A 67 25.59 -2.43 -16.88
N THR A 68 25.76 -3.71 -16.57
CA THR A 68 27.05 -4.39 -16.40
C THR A 68 26.87 -5.90 -16.54
N GLU A 69 27.90 -6.58 -17.03
CA GLU A 69 27.97 -8.05 -17.04
C GLU A 69 28.38 -8.63 -15.66
N ALA A 70 28.80 -7.78 -14.74
CA ALA A 70 29.21 -8.18 -13.40
C ALA A 70 28.02 -8.66 -12.56
N LYS A 71 28.31 -9.54 -11.61
CA LYS A 71 27.30 -9.98 -10.65
C LYS A 71 26.88 -8.85 -9.73
N ARG A 72 25.60 -8.78 -9.39
CA ARG A 72 25.00 -7.74 -8.54
C ARG A 72 24.32 -8.34 -7.33
N ILE A 73 24.69 -7.89 -6.15
CA ILE A 73 24.16 -8.39 -4.87
C ILE A 73 23.75 -7.20 -4.03
N ILE A 74 22.53 -7.21 -3.52
CA ILE A 74 22.06 -6.26 -2.47
C ILE A 74 22.03 -7.03 -1.17
N TYR A 75 22.94 -6.68 -0.23
CA TYR A 75 23.12 -7.42 1.01
C TYR A 75 22.72 -6.61 2.22
N GLY A 76 21.78 -7.12 3.00
CA GLY A 76 21.39 -6.51 4.27
C GLY A 76 20.75 -5.13 4.10
N ALA A 77 20.03 -4.91 3.00
CA ALA A 77 19.30 -3.67 2.79
C ALA A 77 18.28 -3.43 3.90
N SER A 78 18.20 -2.18 4.34
CA SER A 78 17.38 -1.74 5.46
C SER A 78 16.68 -0.43 5.15
N SER A 79 15.55 -0.19 5.83
CA SER A 79 14.84 1.08 5.86
C SER A 79 14.28 1.35 7.25
N GLN A 80 14.06 2.63 7.57
CA GLN A 80 13.54 3.01 8.89
C GLN A 80 12.03 2.85 8.97
N ASP A 81 11.31 3.35 7.98
CA ASP A 81 9.85 3.47 8.00
C ASP A 81 9.19 2.64 6.91
N THR A 82 8.41 1.64 7.32
CA THR A 82 7.50 0.92 6.45
C THR A 82 6.13 0.82 7.14
N PRO A 83 5.02 0.98 6.41
CA PRO A 83 4.91 1.21 4.96
C PRO A 83 5.41 2.60 4.54
N PHE A 84 5.96 2.70 3.33
CA PHE A 84 6.35 3.99 2.78
C PHE A 84 5.11 4.84 2.44
N PRO A 85 5.25 6.20 2.42
CA PRO A 85 4.28 7.04 1.77
C PRO A 85 4.05 6.59 0.32
N LEU A 86 2.88 6.84 -0.16
CA LEU A 86 2.30 6.34 -1.37
C LEU A 86 3.15 6.54 -2.64
N ASP A 87 3.62 7.77 -2.82
CA ASP A 87 4.50 8.18 -3.91
C ASP A 87 5.87 7.48 -3.84
N ARG A 88 6.34 7.20 -2.62
CA ARG A 88 7.61 6.51 -2.36
C ARG A 88 7.50 5.01 -2.54
N GLU A 89 6.37 4.40 -2.17
CA GLU A 89 6.13 2.97 -2.35
C GLU A 89 6.22 2.56 -3.83
N LEU A 90 5.63 3.34 -4.73
CA LEU A 90 5.69 3.03 -6.16
C LEU A 90 7.09 3.15 -6.73
N LYS A 91 7.79 4.21 -6.34
CA LYS A 91 9.17 4.39 -6.77
C LYS A 91 10.07 3.26 -6.25
N PHE A 92 9.90 2.89 -4.99
CA PHE A 92 10.59 1.75 -4.39
C PHE A 92 10.31 0.45 -5.14
N ARG A 93 9.06 0.21 -5.43
CA ARG A 93 8.58 -0.94 -6.18
C ARG A 93 9.18 -0.99 -7.59
N TYR A 94 9.11 0.12 -8.33
CA TYR A 94 9.76 0.26 -9.63
C TYR A 94 11.25 -0.06 -9.56
N MET A 95 11.96 0.48 -8.54
CA MET A 95 13.38 0.21 -8.34
C MET A 95 13.65 -1.28 -8.10
N LEU A 96 12.84 -1.96 -7.29
CA LEU A 96 12.95 -3.41 -7.03
C LEU A 96 12.58 -4.28 -8.24
N GLU A 97 11.66 -3.84 -9.08
CA GLU A 97 11.29 -4.57 -10.29
C GLU A 97 12.37 -4.49 -11.38
N LYS A 98 13.07 -3.36 -11.44
CA LYS A 98 14.13 -3.10 -12.43
C LYS A 98 15.49 -3.67 -12.06
N THR A 99 15.72 -4.03 -10.79
CA THR A 99 16.97 -4.68 -10.41
C THR A 99 16.94 -6.17 -10.71
N ASP A 100 18.00 -6.70 -11.25
CA ASP A 100 18.30 -8.13 -11.43
C ASP A 100 19.31 -8.63 -10.38
N ALA A 101 19.64 -7.79 -9.38
CA ALA A 101 20.51 -8.16 -8.27
C ALA A 101 19.91 -9.28 -7.42
N VAL A 102 20.78 -10.13 -6.87
CA VAL A 102 20.43 -11.07 -5.82
C VAL A 102 20.22 -10.30 -4.51
N VAL A 103 19.02 -10.37 -3.89
CA VAL A 103 18.64 -9.49 -2.78
C VAL A 103 18.50 -10.26 -1.47
N GLY A 104 19.16 -9.77 -0.42
CA GLY A 104 18.95 -10.15 0.98
C GLY A 104 18.61 -8.92 1.82
N ILE A 105 17.58 -9.00 2.64
CA ILE A 105 17.03 -7.90 3.45
C ILE A 105 17.41 -8.09 4.92
N ARG A 106 17.71 -7.01 5.64
CA ARG A 106 18.18 -7.10 7.03
C ARG A 106 17.06 -7.34 8.04
N GLU A 107 15.89 -6.72 7.85
CA GLU A 107 14.79 -6.80 8.80
C GLU A 107 13.59 -7.56 8.24
N LYS A 108 13.05 -8.48 9.06
CA LYS A 108 11.83 -9.22 8.72
C LYS A 108 10.65 -8.29 8.35
N LYS A 109 10.47 -7.19 9.08
CA LYS A 109 9.40 -6.21 8.80
C LYS A 109 9.51 -5.62 7.40
N LEU A 110 10.74 -5.29 6.95
CA LEU A 110 10.97 -4.79 5.59
C LEU A 110 10.78 -5.90 4.56
N ALA A 111 11.24 -7.12 4.84
CA ALA A 111 11.04 -8.27 3.95
C ALA A 111 9.55 -8.58 3.76
N ASP A 112 8.76 -8.55 4.84
CA ASP A 112 7.29 -8.72 4.79
C ASP A 112 6.64 -7.62 3.96
N TYR A 113 7.04 -6.37 4.16
CA TYR A 113 6.55 -5.24 3.37
C TYR A 113 6.92 -5.38 1.88
N VAL A 114 8.14 -5.79 1.54
CA VAL A 114 8.54 -6.06 0.15
C VAL A 114 7.70 -7.18 -0.45
N TYR A 115 7.42 -8.23 0.33
CA TYR A 115 6.51 -9.28 -0.11
C TYR A 115 5.08 -8.75 -0.38
N GLU A 116 4.55 -7.92 0.50
CA GLU A 116 3.24 -7.30 0.34
C GLU A 116 3.14 -6.44 -0.93
N VAL A 117 4.16 -5.64 -1.22
CA VAL A 117 4.12 -4.67 -2.32
C VAL A 117 4.64 -5.22 -3.66
N CYS A 118 5.56 -6.18 -3.66
CA CYS A 118 6.21 -6.71 -4.87
C CYS A 118 5.96 -8.21 -5.09
N GLY A 119 5.39 -8.94 -4.12
CA GLY A 119 5.22 -10.38 -4.19
C GLY A 119 6.52 -11.19 -4.15
N LYS A 120 7.67 -10.54 -3.86
CA LYS A 120 9.00 -11.18 -3.80
C LYS A 120 9.38 -11.48 -2.36
N ASN A 121 9.60 -12.76 -2.04
CA ASN A 121 9.99 -13.21 -0.71
C ASN A 121 11.51 -13.32 -0.59
N TYR A 122 12.16 -12.19 -0.28
CA TYR A 122 13.61 -12.16 -0.12
C TYR A 122 14.04 -12.65 1.27
N PRO A 123 15.17 -13.39 1.37
CA PRO A 123 15.66 -13.88 2.64
C PRO A 123 16.09 -12.75 3.58
N VAL A 124 15.88 -12.99 4.88
CA VAL A 124 16.38 -12.12 5.94
C VAL A 124 17.80 -12.52 6.28
N VAL A 125 18.75 -11.58 6.12
CA VAL A 125 20.16 -11.79 6.36
C VAL A 125 20.68 -10.96 7.53
N ALA A 126 21.73 -11.42 8.18
CA ALA A 126 22.41 -10.71 9.26
C ALA A 126 22.99 -9.38 8.78
N ASP A 127 22.95 -8.36 9.63
CA ASP A 127 23.81 -7.19 9.45
C ASP A 127 25.28 -7.61 9.30
N PRO A 128 26.11 -6.97 8.45
CA PRO A 128 27.52 -7.30 8.30
C PRO A 128 28.30 -7.34 9.61
N THR A 129 27.93 -6.51 10.60
CA THR A 129 28.53 -6.55 11.94
C THR A 129 28.33 -7.91 12.61
N ILE A 130 27.10 -8.43 12.53
CA ILE A 130 26.78 -9.77 13.07
C ILE A 130 27.44 -10.85 12.23
N LEU A 131 27.40 -10.71 10.89
CA LEU A 131 27.99 -11.68 9.97
C LEU A 131 29.50 -11.86 10.16
N ALA A 132 30.23 -10.73 10.30
CA ALA A 132 31.67 -10.73 10.58
C ALA A 132 32.00 -11.52 11.84
N GLY A 133 31.18 -11.35 12.88
CA GLY A 133 31.36 -12.03 14.14
C GLY A 133 32.50 -11.49 14.98
N LYS A 134 32.64 -12.06 16.19
CA LYS A 134 33.60 -11.62 17.18
C LYS A 134 35.06 -11.80 16.70
N ASP A 135 35.34 -12.90 16.00
CA ASP A 135 36.72 -13.27 15.63
C ASP A 135 37.35 -12.25 14.65
N ILE A 136 36.56 -11.69 13.75
CA ILE A 136 37.02 -10.62 12.84
C ILE A 136 37.15 -9.29 13.58
N LEU A 137 36.15 -8.95 14.42
CA LEU A 137 36.17 -7.70 15.16
C LEU A 137 37.27 -7.65 16.23
N ASP A 138 37.72 -8.80 16.74
CA ASP A 138 38.82 -8.89 17.72
C ASP A 138 40.19 -8.63 17.09
N GLN A 139 40.31 -8.64 15.77
CA GLN A 139 41.55 -8.23 15.07
C GLN A 139 41.72 -6.71 15.04
N ILE A 140 40.65 -5.94 15.37
CA ILE A 140 40.72 -4.48 15.46
C ILE A 140 41.32 -4.10 16.83
N PRO A 141 42.45 -3.34 16.89
CA PRO A 141 43.00 -2.83 18.13
C PRO A 141 42.02 -1.94 18.88
N THR A 142 41.92 -2.06 20.17
CA THR A 142 40.91 -1.38 20.99
C THR A 142 41.39 -0.18 21.80
N GLY A 143 42.62 0.28 21.59
CA GLY A 143 43.18 1.42 22.31
C GLY A 143 43.37 1.21 23.84
N GLU A 144 43.57 2.29 24.62
CA GLU A 144 43.75 2.24 26.05
C GLU A 144 42.52 1.67 26.79
N ARG A 145 42.79 0.76 27.75
CA ARG A 145 41.73 0.17 28.59
C ARG A 145 41.37 1.09 29.74
N VAL A 146 40.09 1.34 29.94
CA VAL A 146 39.58 1.94 31.18
C VAL A 146 39.48 0.84 32.23
N HIS A 147 40.25 0.96 33.33
CA HIS A 147 40.44 -0.10 34.33
C HIS A 147 39.34 -0.22 35.39
N SER A 148 38.41 0.72 35.48
CA SER A 148 37.30 0.68 36.46
C SER A 148 35.99 0.25 35.80
N PRO A 149 35.09 -0.48 36.49
CA PRO A 149 33.78 -0.78 35.95
C PRO A 149 33.02 0.51 35.69
N TYR A 150 32.43 0.63 34.50
CA TYR A 150 31.63 1.80 34.05
C TYR A 150 30.42 1.37 33.26
N ILE A 151 29.46 2.29 33.14
CA ILE A 151 28.30 2.18 32.28
C ILE A 151 28.61 2.93 30.98
N LEU A 152 28.31 2.31 29.83
CA LEU A 152 28.41 2.97 28.53
C LEU A 152 27.03 3.38 28.05
N ILE A 153 26.85 4.66 27.74
CA ILE A 153 25.69 5.16 26.98
C ILE A 153 26.12 5.35 25.53
N TYR A 154 25.48 4.63 24.61
CA TYR A 154 25.64 4.82 23.19
C TYR A 154 24.29 5.15 22.54
N GLN A 155 24.10 6.43 22.20
CA GLN A 155 22.84 6.95 21.66
C GLN A 155 23.08 7.67 20.33
N ILE A 156 22.22 7.38 19.35
CA ILE A 156 22.19 8.06 18.06
C ILE A 156 21.30 9.30 18.15
N ASP A 157 20.11 9.18 18.79
CA ASP A 157 19.18 10.26 19.00
C ASP A 157 18.94 10.47 20.49
N ALA A 158 18.97 11.73 20.97
CA ALA A 158 18.63 12.06 22.36
C ALA A 158 17.16 12.46 22.47
N ASN A 159 16.53 11.94 23.49
CA ASN A 159 15.26 12.47 23.98
C ASN A 159 15.55 13.40 25.18
N PRO A 160 15.34 14.71 25.07
CA PRO A 160 15.61 15.65 26.17
C PRO A 160 14.70 15.43 27.39
N TYR A 161 13.60 14.70 27.24
CA TYR A 161 12.66 14.39 28.32
C TYR A 161 12.95 13.06 29.02
N SER A 162 14.06 12.40 28.68
CA SER A 162 14.42 11.11 29.22
C SER A 162 15.14 11.26 30.56
N ASP A 163 14.79 10.41 31.51
CA ASP A 163 15.53 10.29 32.77
C ASP A 163 16.80 9.45 32.65
N VAL A 164 17.07 8.88 31.46
CA VAL A 164 18.32 8.14 31.15
C VAL A 164 19.45 9.16 30.96
N SER A 165 19.75 9.87 32.00
CA SER A 165 20.84 10.82 32.03
C SER A 165 22.05 10.23 32.76
N VAL A 166 23.25 10.77 32.44
CA VAL A 166 24.49 10.40 33.14
C VAL A 166 24.34 10.51 34.64
N LYS A 167 23.82 11.65 35.14
CA LYS A 167 23.65 11.91 36.57
C LYS A 167 22.72 10.89 37.24
N THR A 168 21.62 10.53 36.61
CA THR A 168 20.68 9.56 37.18
C THR A 168 21.29 8.17 37.25
N LEU A 169 22.04 7.75 36.22
CA LEU A 169 22.74 6.46 36.19
C LEU A 169 23.88 6.42 37.21
N GLU A 170 24.73 7.46 37.28
CA GLU A 170 25.83 7.54 38.25
C GLU A 170 25.31 7.48 39.70
N LYS A 171 24.27 8.25 40.02
CA LYS A 171 23.62 8.25 41.33
C LYS A 171 23.08 6.87 41.71
N ARG A 172 22.36 6.23 40.77
CA ARG A 172 21.71 4.94 41.03
C ARG A 172 22.69 3.79 41.15
N PHE A 173 23.68 3.72 40.27
CA PHE A 173 24.57 2.57 40.18
C PHE A 173 25.94 2.79 40.84
N ARG A 174 26.20 3.99 41.33
CA ARG A 174 27.50 4.39 41.96
C ARG A 174 28.69 3.97 41.09
N CYS A 175 28.58 4.24 39.81
CA CYS A 175 29.50 3.78 38.77
C CYS A 175 29.70 4.91 37.73
N PRO A 176 30.96 5.15 37.29
CA PRO A 176 31.22 6.13 36.24
C PRO A 176 30.40 5.84 34.97
N VAL A 177 29.94 6.89 34.29
CA VAL A 177 29.23 6.79 33.04
C VAL A 177 30.04 7.45 31.92
N TYR A 178 30.31 6.70 30.87
CA TYR A 178 30.90 7.23 29.64
C TYR A 178 29.79 7.37 28.57
N THR A 179 29.85 8.44 27.80
CA THR A 179 28.87 8.72 26.76
C THR A 179 29.53 8.81 25.40
N MET A 180 28.95 8.09 24.44
CA MET A 180 29.28 8.20 23.03
C MET A 180 27.99 8.55 22.28
N THR A 181 27.82 9.83 21.98
CA THR A 181 26.59 10.37 21.33
C THR A 181 26.96 11.17 20.10
N VAL A 182 26.01 11.27 19.17
CA VAL A 182 26.14 12.16 18.01
C VAL A 182 26.15 13.62 18.46
N PRO A 183 26.98 14.50 17.88
CA PRO A 183 27.26 15.87 18.38
C PRO A 183 26.08 16.82 18.53
N ARG A 184 24.94 16.53 17.92
CA ARG A 184 23.77 17.43 17.95
C ARG A 184 22.95 17.40 19.24
N LEU A 185 23.34 16.57 20.20
CA LEU A 185 22.54 16.36 21.40
C LEU A 185 23.14 17.14 22.57
N GLY A 186 22.47 18.23 22.91
CA GLY A 186 22.87 19.15 23.97
C GLY A 186 23.11 18.43 25.31
N SER A 187 24.18 18.84 26.01
CA SER A 187 24.46 18.69 27.44
C SER A 187 24.19 17.31 28.09
N ILE A 188 24.68 16.20 27.52
CA ILE A 188 24.92 15.01 28.31
C ILE A 188 26.30 15.19 28.96
N HIS A 189 26.31 15.56 30.25
CA HIS A 189 27.51 15.72 31.05
C HIS A 189 27.97 14.35 31.55
N GLY A 190 28.91 13.74 30.88
CA GLY A 190 29.63 12.57 31.29
C GLY A 190 31.09 12.70 30.88
N ARG A 191 31.96 11.78 31.31
CA ARG A 191 33.30 11.67 30.77
C ARG A 191 33.21 11.38 29.28
N LYS A 192 33.53 12.34 28.45
CA LYS A 192 33.48 12.17 26.99
C LYS A 192 34.61 11.22 26.60
N GLY A 193 34.23 10.05 26.10
CA GLY A 193 35.13 9.28 25.27
C GLY A 193 35.27 10.01 23.93
N GLN A 194 36.40 10.59 23.63
CA GLN A 194 36.79 11.00 22.29
C GLN A 194 37.16 9.73 21.52
N ALA A 195 36.15 9.00 21.04
CA ALA A 195 36.37 7.67 20.50
C ALA A 195 36.21 7.68 19.00
N GLY A 196 37.20 7.20 18.31
CA GLY A 196 37.07 6.65 16.96
C GLY A 196 36.49 5.22 16.99
N PRO A 197 36.44 4.55 15.85
CA PRO A 197 35.87 3.19 15.77
C PRO A 197 36.64 2.17 16.63
N GLU A 198 37.96 2.23 16.70
CA GLU A 198 38.78 1.33 17.48
C GLU A 198 38.54 1.50 19.00
N GLU A 199 38.56 2.75 19.49
CA GLU A 199 38.31 3.07 20.89
C GLU A 199 36.85 2.75 21.28
N PHE A 200 35.87 2.98 20.40
CA PHE A 200 34.49 2.62 20.66
C PHE A 200 34.33 1.12 20.96
N LEU A 201 34.97 0.28 20.16
CA LEU A 201 34.94 -1.16 20.36
C LEU A 201 35.56 -1.54 21.72
N GLY A 202 36.68 -0.87 22.13
CA GLY A 202 37.30 -1.02 23.43
C GLY A 202 36.40 -0.63 24.60
N PHE A 203 35.71 0.50 24.49
CA PHE A 203 34.74 0.94 25.49
C PHE A 203 33.56 -0.04 25.60
N LEU A 204 33.06 -0.56 24.50
CA LEU A 204 31.96 -1.53 24.52
C LEU A 204 32.39 -2.85 25.19
N LYS A 205 33.52 -3.38 24.82
CA LYS A 205 34.07 -4.63 25.40
C LYS A 205 34.27 -4.58 26.92
N ASN A 206 34.66 -3.43 27.45
CA ASN A 206 35.02 -3.28 28.88
C ASN A 206 33.88 -2.70 29.74
N ALA A 207 32.74 -2.26 29.15
CA ALA A 207 31.61 -1.75 29.91
C ALA A 207 30.99 -2.82 30.82
N ARG A 208 30.54 -2.42 32.02
CA ARG A 208 29.72 -3.24 32.92
C ARG A 208 28.38 -3.62 32.28
N PHE A 209 27.72 -2.65 31.69
CA PHE A 209 26.59 -2.81 30.80
C PHE A 209 26.44 -1.60 29.89
N LEU A 210 25.69 -1.79 28.79
CA LEU A 210 25.41 -0.77 27.80
C LEU A 210 23.95 -0.28 27.93
N VAL A 211 23.74 1.03 27.77
CA VAL A 211 22.41 1.62 27.54
C VAL A 211 22.43 2.27 26.15
N THR A 212 21.56 1.83 25.26
CA THR A 212 21.62 2.24 23.85
C THR A 212 20.23 2.37 23.20
N ASN A 213 20.13 3.19 22.16
CA ASN A 213 19.05 3.20 21.19
C ASN A 213 19.56 2.92 19.76
N SER A 214 20.79 2.42 19.65
CA SER A 214 21.43 2.08 18.39
C SER A 214 21.30 0.60 18.06
N PHE A 215 20.91 0.28 16.82
CA PHE A 215 20.95 -1.09 16.31
C PHE A 215 22.34 -1.73 16.47
N HIS A 216 23.40 -1.03 16.06
CA HIS A 216 24.78 -1.53 16.18
C HIS A 216 25.22 -1.67 17.65
N GLY A 217 24.72 -0.82 18.55
CA GLY A 217 24.94 -1.00 19.98
C GLY A 217 24.38 -2.32 20.49
N VAL A 218 23.20 -2.70 20.05
CA VAL A 218 22.59 -4.01 20.37
C VAL A 218 23.33 -5.15 19.69
N ALA A 219 23.63 -5.06 18.40
CA ALA A 219 24.30 -6.11 17.63
C ALA A 219 25.69 -6.45 18.22
N LEU A 220 26.49 -5.42 18.51
CA LEU A 220 27.80 -5.60 19.16
C LEU A 220 27.69 -6.15 20.59
N SER A 221 26.66 -5.71 21.33
CA SER A 221 26.43 -6.27 22.69
C SER A 221 26.09 -7.77 22.63
N LEU A 222 25.33 -8.21 21.65
CA LEU A 222 25.03 -9.64 21.44
C LEU A 222 26.28 -10.44 21.09
N LEU A 223 27.14 -9.92 20.19
CA LEU A 223 28.38 -10.57 19.79
C LEU A 223 29.40 -10.70 20.96
N TYR A 224 29.50 -9.66 21.80
CA TYR A 224 30.41 -9.64 22.94
C TYR A 224 29.79 -10.12 24.24
N GLU A 225 28.59 -10.70 24.17
CA GLU A 225 27.87 -11.26 25.34
C GLU A 225 27.74 -10.25 26.48
N LYS A 226 27.50 -8.98 26.13
CA LYS A 226 27.37 -7.88 27.10
C LYS A 226 25.94 -7.77 27.63
N GLN A 227 25.81 -7.42 28.90
CA GLN A 227 24.54 -6.97 29.43
C GLN A 227 24.18 -5.62 28.80
N PHE A 228 22.98 -5.45 28.36
CA PHE A 228 22.52 -4.18 27.76
C PHE A 228 21.05 -3.88 28.04
N PHE A 229 20.69 -2.62 27.89
CA PHE A 229 19.33 -2.14 27.96
C PHE A 229 19.08 -1.22 26.77
N VAL A 230 17.89 -1.36 26.15
CA VAL A 230 17.50 -0.56 25.00
C VAL A 230 16.53 0.52 25.46
N TYR A 231 16.94 1.75 25.29
CA TYR A 231 16.14 2.90 25.67
C TYR A 231 15.16 3.28 24.54
N GLU A 232 13.86 3.36 24.88
CA GLU A 232 12.81 3.78 23.96
C GLU A 232 12.77 5.32 23.86
N ASN A 233 13.08 5.87 22.70
CA ASN A 233 13.08 7.32 22.45
C ASN A 233 11.79 7.86 21.85
N GLY A 234 10.73 7.05 21.79
CA GLY A 234 9.43 7.42 21.18
C GLY A 234 9.40 7.39 19.65
N GLY A 235 10.53 7.09 19.01
CA GLY A 235 10.65 6.91 17.56
C GLY A 235 10.43 5.47 17.11
N VAL A 236 10.53 5.24 15.80
CA VAL A 236 10.39 3.90 15.20
C VAL A 236 11.62 3.06 15.51
N MET A 237 11.42 2.00 16.30
CA MET A 237 12.49 1.08 16.72
C MET A 237 12.42 -0.28 16.02
N SER A 238 11.75 -0.37 14.87
CA SER A 238 11.44 -1.65 14.20
C SER A 238 12.65 -2.56 13.95
N ARG A 239 13.83 -1.97 13.66
CA ARG A 239 15.08 -2.70 13.44
C ARG A 239 15.60 -3.37 14.72
N ILE A 240 15.60 -2.63 15.81
CA ILE A 240 16.02 -3.14 17.13
C ILE A 240 15.00 -4.16 17.63
N ASP A 241 13.70 -3.85 17.52
CA ASP A 241 12.61 -4.73 17.94
C ASP A 241 12.65 -6.08 17.21
N GLY A 242 12.98 -6.08 15.91
CA GLY A 242 13.17 -7.29 15.13
C GLY A 242 14.26 -8.19 15.71
N LEU A 243 15.44 -7.63 15.98
CA LEU A 243 16.57 -8.37 16.54
C LEU A 243 16.29 -8.84 17.98
N LEU A 244 15.69 -7.99 18.82
CA LEU A 244 15.29 -8.36 20.17
C LEU A 244 14.22 -9.47 20.20
N LYS A 245 13.26 -9.42 19.28
CA LYS A 245 12.23 -10.48 19.14
C LYS A 245 12.87 -11.80 18.72
N GLN A 246 13.76 -11.78 17.75
CA GLN A 246 14.46 -12.96 17.25
C GLN A 246 15.33 -13.63 18.33
N THR A 247 15.94 -12.82 19.20
CA THR A 247 16.79 -13.29 20.31
C THR A 247 16.04 -13.51 21.63
N GLY A 248 14.73 -13.25 21.69
CA GLY A 248 13.92 -13.38 22.90
C GLY A 248 14.19 -12.32 23.97
N LEU A 249 14.73 -11.16 23.59
CA LEU A 249 15.23 -10.11 24.51
C LEU A 249 14.38 -8.84 24.50
N LEU A 250 13.10 -8.89 24.16
CA LEU A 250 12.19 -7.72 24.21
C LEU A 250 12.09 -7.09 25.61
N ASP A 251 12.36 -7.87 26.66
CA ASP A 251 12.40 -7.44 28.06
C ASP A 251 13.58 -6.52 28.39
N ARG A 252 14.52 -6.32 27.46
CA ARG A 252 15.62 -5.37 27.59
C ARG A 252 15.23 -3.94 27.25
N LYS A 253 14.05 -3.71 26.75
CA LYS A 253 13.54 -2.36 26.50
C LYS A 253 13.19 -1.66 27.80
N ILE A 254 13.62 -0.41 27.94
CA ILE A 254 13.37 0.43 29.10
C ILE A 254 12.83 1.80 28.68
N LYS A 255 11.96 2.37 29.49
CA LYS A 255 11.46 3.75 29.34
C LYS A 255 12.14 4.70 30.33
N MET A 256 12.50 4.19 31.50
CA MET A 256 13.10 4.97 32.58
C MET A 256 14.28 4.22 33.23
N VAL A 257 15.18 4.95 33.89
CA VAL A 257 16.34 4.35 34.56
C VAL A 257 15.92 3.36 35.66
N ARG A 258 14.74 3.55 36.29
CA ARG A 258 14.20 2.60 37.28
C ARG A 258 13.90 1.22 36.70
N ASP A 259 13.67 1.12 35.39
CA ASP A 259 13.38 -0.15 34.72
C ASP A 259 14.62 -1.02 34.54
N ILE A 260 15.82 -0.45 34.67
CA ILE A 260 17.09 -1.18 34.59
C ILE A 260 17.22 -2.11 35.81
N ASN A 261 17.20 -3.42 35.55
CA ASN A 261 17.46 -4.44 36.58
C ASN A 261 18.72 -5.25 36.26
N PRO A 262 19.89 -4.90 36.85
CA PRO A 262 21.14 -5.59 36.58
C PRO A 262 21.18 -7.04 37.09
N GLN A 263 20.28 -7.43 37.98
CA GLN A 263 20.20 -8.82 38.50
C GLN A 263 19.58 -9.75 37.44
N ARG A 264 18.74 -9.22 36.59
CA ARG A 264 18.16 -9.95 35.45
C ARG A 264 19.19 -10.00 34.31
N LYS A 265 20.04 -11.02 34.34
CA LYS A 265 21.08 -11.23 33.33
C LYS A 265 20.50 -11.84 32.05
N ILE A 266 21.12 -11.51 30.91
CA ILE A 266 20.89 -12.18 29.64
C ILE A 266 21.52 -13.58 29.73
N ASP A 267 20.75 -14.59 29.41
CA ASP A 267 21.22 -15.97 29.26
C ASP A 267 21.76 -16.18 27.84
N TYR A 268 23.06 -15.99 27.70
CA TYR A 268 23.71 -16.14 26.39
C TYR A 268 23.80 -17.59 25.90
N GLN A 269 23.59 -18.60 26.77
CA GLN A 269 23.49 -19.99 26.32
C GLN A 269 22.29 -20.18 25.36
N ARG A 270 21.22 -19.38 25.54
CA ARG A 270 20.05 -19.38 24.65
C ARG A 270 20.20 -18.43 23.46
N VAL A 271 20.86 -17.31 23.62
CA VAL A 271 20.99 -16.26 22.61
C VAL A 271 22.05 -16.58 21.56
N THR A 272 23.24 -17.05 22.01
CA THR A 272 24.37 -17.31 21.11
C THR A 272 24.08 -18.31 20.00
N PRO A 273 23.30 -19.41 20.21
CA PRO A 273 22.89 -20.30 19.14
C PRO A 273 22.04 -19.60 18.05
N VAL A 274 21.15 -18.70 18.44
CA VAL A 274 20.32 -17.92 17.50
C VAL A 274 21.20 -17.03 16.61
N ILE A 275 22.18 -16.36 17.20
CA ILE A 275 23.13 -15.52 16.44
C ILE A 275 23.98 -16.37 15.49
N LYS A 276 24.45 -17.54 15.91
CA LYS A 276 25.21 -18.46 15.07
C LYS A 276 24.39 -18.99 13.89
N GLU A 277 23.12 -19.31 14.10
CA GLU A 277 22.24 -19.74 13.01
C GLU A 277 21.99 -18.61 12.01
N LEU A 278 21.76 -17.38 12.49
CA LEU A 278 21.63 -16.21 11.63
C LEU A 278 22.90 -15.93 10.81
N GLN A 279 24.09 -16.13 11.42
CA GLN A 279 25.38 -16.04 10.71
C GLN A 279 25.50 -17.13 9.63
N LYS A 280 25.13 -18.36 9.97
CA LYS A 280 25.21 -19.50 9.05
C LYS A 280 24.31 -19.32 7.84
N SER A 281 23.04 -18.98 8.05
CA SER A 281 22.06 -18.75 6.97
C SER A 281 22.51 -17.61 6.06
N SER A 282 23.09 -16.54 6.65
CA SER A 282 23.57 -15.38 5.89
C SER A 282 24.84 -15.68 5.07
N ARG A 283 25.72 -16.55 5.57
CA ARG A 283 26.88 -17.06 4.80
C ARG A 283 26.43 -17.93 3.64
N THR A 284 25.44 -18.80 3.85
CA THR A 284 24.84 -19.59 2.78
C THR A 284 24.25 -18.69 1.71
N PHE A 285 23.48 -17.66 2.10
CA PHE A 285 22.97 -16.66 1.17
C PHE A 285 24.08 -16.03 0.31
N LEU A 286 25.15 -15.53 0.95
CA LEU A 286 26.27 -14.92 0.22
C LEU A 286 26.95 -15.90 -0.73
N HIS A 287 27.16 -17.14 -0.32
CA HIS A 287 27.76 -18.17 -1.15
C HIS A 287 26.94 -18.41 -2.42
N GLU A 288 25.62 -18.56 -2.30
CA GLU A 288 24.72 -18.75 -3.43
C GLU A 288 24.65 -17.49 -4.31
N ALA A 289 24.58 -16.30 -3.69
CA ALA A 289 24.55 -15.03 -4.40
C ALA A 289 25.83 -14.80 -5.24
N LEU A 290 26.99 -15.16 -4.70
CA LEU A 290 28.28 -15.13 -5.42
C LEU A 290 28.32 -16.09 -6.62
N GLN A 291 27.49 -17.13 -6.62
CA GLN A 291 27.31 -18.03 -7.76
C GLN A 291 26.22 -17.52 -8.74
N GLY A 292 25.60 -16.37 -8.48
CA GLY A 292 24.52 -15.78 -9.29
C GLY A 292 23.16 -16.46 -9.09
N ARG A 293 23.00 -17.24 -8.02
CA ARG A 293 21.72 -17.91 -7.71
C ARG A 293 20.86 -17.04 -6.78
N GLN A 294 19.67 -16.65 -7.23
CA GLN A 294 18.67 -16.00 -6.38
C GLN A 294 18.05 -17.04 -5.45
N ILE A 295 18.27 -16.89 -4.17
CA ILE A 295 17.49 -17.61 -3.15
C ILE A 295 16.24 -16.77 -2.88
N LEU A 296 15.10 -17.25 -3.36
CA LEU A 296 13.82 -16.85 -2.80
C LEU A 296 13.53 -17.85 -1.68
N GLU A 297 13.36 -17.39 -0.44
CA GLU A 297 12.88 -18.28 0.60
C GLU A 297 11.57 -18.89 0.12
N ALA A 298 11.52 -20.22 0.02
CA ALA A 298 10.23 -20.90 0.04
C ALA A 298 9.48 -20.32 1.24
N VAL A 299 8.21 -19.97 1.06
CA VAL A 299 7.35 -19.43 2.14
C VAL A 299 7.21 -20.51 3.21
N SER A 300 8.30 -20.75 3.96
CA SER A 300 8.34 -21.73 5.04
C SER A 300 7.81 -21.05 6.29
N GLY A 301 6.55 -21.34 6.57
CA GLY A 301 5.89 -20.85 7.77
C GLY A 301 4.47 -20.33 7.57
N LEU A 302 4.07 -19.99 6.37
CA LEU A 302 2.74 -20.36 5.93
C LEU A 302 2.91 -21.79 5.39
N GLN A 303 2.69 -22.82 6.22
CA GLN A 303 2.09 -23.99 5.67
C GLN A 303 1.02 -23.44 4.74
N GLU A 304 1.19 -23.57 3.40
CA GLU A 304 0.05 -23.82 2.58
C GLU A 304 -0.55 -25.08 3.24
N GLU A 305 -1.36 -24.88 4.31
CA GLU A 305 -2.57 -25.63 4.35
C GLU A 305 -2.98 -25.53 2.90
N GLU A 306 -3.07 -26.64 2.18
CA GLU A 306 -3.95 -26.74 1.03
C GLU A 306 -5.26 -26.18 1.56
N LYS A 307 -5.34 -24.83 1.52
CA LYS A 307 -6.53 -24.12 1.92
C LYS A 307 -7.50 -24.67 0.93
N ASP A 308 -8.45 -25.42 1.44
CA ASP A 308 -9.62 -25.83 0.69
C ASP A 308 -10.18 -24.55 0.06
N ILE A 309 -9.63 -24.20 -1.14
CA ILE A 309 -9.92 -22.98 -1.93
C ILE A 309 -11.34 -23.09 -2.49
N SER A 310 -12.10 -24.05 -1.98
CA SER A 310 -13.46 -24.30 -2.40
C SER A 310 -14.32 -23.07 -2.14
N VAL A 311 -15.10 -22.70 -3.15
CA VAL A 311 -16.17 -21.69 -3.02
C VAL A 311 -17.11 -22.05 -1.88
N LYS A 312 -17.21 -23.33 -1.52
CA LYS A 312 -18.03 -23.86 -0.42
C LYS A 312 -17.65 -23.30 0.95
N ASN A 313 -16.35 -23.14 1.24
CA ASN A 313 -15.83 -22.73 2.56
C ASN A 313 -15.14 -21.36 2.54
N ARG A 314 -15.42 -20.55 1.52
CA ARG A 314 -14.69 -19.30 1.30
C ARG A 314 -14.98 -18.25 2.35
N LYS A 315 -13.92 -17.64 2.92
CA LYS A 315 -14.02 -16.50 3.83
C LYS A 315 -14.58 -15.27 3.10
N LYS A 316 -15.31 -14.42 3.81
CA LYS A 316 -15.91 -13.19 3.26
C LYS A 316 -14.88 -12.23 2.67
N GLU A 317 -13.69 -12.17 3.25
CA GLU A 317 -12.57 -11.35 2.82
C GLU A 317 -11.96 -11.83 1.46
N ASN A 318 -12.25 -13.05 1.07
CA ASN A 318 -11.77 -13.67 -0.17
C ASN A 318 -12.86 -13.80 -1.25
N CYS A 319 -14.00 -13.13 -1.08
CA CYS A 319 -15.09 -13.14 -2.05
C CYS A 319 -15.54 -11.73 -2.41
N CYS A 320 -15.38 -11.32 -3.67
CA CYS A 320 -15.83 -10.02 -4.17
C CYS A 320 -17.28 -9.99 -4.69
N GLY A 321 -17.97 -11.12 -4.76
CA GLY A 321 -19.35 -11.21 -5.22
C GLY A 321 -19.54 -10.99 -6.73
N CYS A 322 -18.54 -11.33 -7.55
CA CYS A 322 -18.60 -11.17 -9.02
C CYS A 322 -19.54 -12.13 -9.75
N SER A 323 -20.12 -13.09 -9.06
CA SER A 323 -21.07 -14.12 -9.57
C SER A 323 -20.52 -15.11 -10.60
N ALA A 324 -19.25 -15.02 -11.02
CA ALA A 324 -18.67 -15.93 -12.01
C ALA A 324 -18.80 -17.41 -11.62
N CYS A 325 -18.72 -17.75 -10.33
CA CYS A 325 -18.89 -19.10 -9.80
C CYS A 325 -20.33 -19.61 -9.94
N ALA A 326 -21.33 -18.73 -9.85
CA ALA A 326 -22.73 -19.08 -10.07
C ALA A 326 -23.01 -19.27 -11.56
N ASP A 327 -22.52 -18.36 -12.40
CA ASP A 327 -22.75 -18.39 -13.86
C ASP A 327 -22.04 -19.58 -14.55
N ILE A 328 -20.90 -20.06 -14.01
CA ILE A 328 -20.17 -21.21 -14.60
C ILE A 328 -20.75 -22.57 -14.19
N CYS A 329 -21.63 -22.61 -13.19
CA CYS A 329 -22.13 -23.87 -12.66
C CYS A 329 -23.07 -24.57 -13.64
N PRO A 330 -22.71 -25.74 -14.21
CA PRO A 330 -23.48 -26.38 -15.28
C PRO A 330 -24.83 -26.93 -14.82
N VAL A 331 -24.96 -27.16 -13.50
CA VAL A 331 -26.20 -27.69 -12.88
C VAL A 331 -26.92 -26.64 -12.03
N HIS A 332 -26.52 -25.37 -12.14
CA HIS A 332 -27.10 -24.24 -11.39
C HIS A 332 -27.23 -24.48 -9.88
N ALA A 333 -26.26 -25.19 -9.29
CA ALA A 333 -26.22 -25.51 -7.86
C ALA A 333 -25.74 -24.32 -6.98
N ILE A 334 -25.42 -23.16 -7.56
CA ILE A 334 -24.88 -22.00 -6.83
C ILE A 334 -25.83 -20.82 -6.96
N GLU A 335 -26.35 -20.35 -5.83
CA GLU A 335 -27.19 -19.16 -5.73
C GLU A 335 -26.44 -18.06 -4.96
N MET A 336 -26.51 -16.82 -5.43
CA MET A 336 -25.93 -15.66 -4.76
C MET A 336 -26.92 -15.10 -3.74
N LYS A 337 -26.68 -15.37 -2.42
CA LYS A 337 -27.57 -14.94 -1.32
C LYS A 337 -26.95 -13.82 -0.49
N PRO A 338 -27.80 -12.86 -0.04
CA PRO A 338 -27.31 -11.80 0.83
C PRO A 338 -26.98 -12.33 2.24
N ASP A 339 -25.89 -11.82 2.80
CA ASP A 339 -25.53 -12.02 4.20
C ASP A 339 -26.18 -10.96 5.10
N GLN A 340 -25.82 -10.96 6.39
CA GLN A 340 -26.34 -10.00 7.39
C GLN A 340 -25.96 -8.54 7.08
N GLU A 341 -24.88 -8.30 6.34
CA GLU A 341 -24.46 -6.98 5.87
C GLU A 341 -25.10 -6.61 4.51
N GLY A 342 -25.87 -7.51 3.92
CA GLY A 342 -26.55 -7.34 2.64
C GLY A 342 -25.69 -7.59 1.41
N PHE A 343 -24.48 -8.14 1.57
CA PHE A 343 -23.62 -8.53 0.45
C PHE A 343 -23.93 -9.93 -0.06
N LEU A 344 -23.92 -10.08 -1.38
CA LEU A 344 -24.18 -11.38 -2.02
C LEU A 344 -22.97 -12.30 -1.93
N TYR A 345 -23.19 -13.52 -1.39
CA TYR A 345 -22.21 -14.59 -1.33
C TYR A 345 -22.76 -15.87 -1.96
N PRO A 346 -21.91 -16.72 -2.57
CA PRO A 346 -22.35 -17.99 -3.14
C PRO A 346 -22.84 -18.96 -2.05
N LYS A 347 -24.03 -19.51 -2.24
CA LYS A 347 -24.61 -20.59 -1.47
C LYS A 347 -24.71 -21.80 -2.38
N ILE A 348 -24.08 -22.93 -2.03
CA ILE A 348 -24.08 -24.14 -2.83
C ILE A 348 -25.18 -25.07 -2.33
N ASP A 349 -26.05 -25.49 -3.23
CA ASP A 349 -26.99 -26.57 -3.04
C ASP A 349 -26.21 -27.90 -3.19
N THR A 350 -25.97 -28.57 -2.06
CA THR A 350 -25.16 -29.78 -2.01
C THR A 350 -25.84 -30.98 -2.68
N GLU A 351 -27.17 -30.99 -2.79
CA GLU A 351 -27.92 -32.04 -3.44
C GLU A 351 -27.80 -31.97 -4.97
N LYS A 352 -27.72 -30.76 -5.52
CA LYS A 352 -27.53 -30.52 -6.96
C LYS A 352 -26.06 -30.53 -7.37
N CYS A 353 -25.14 -30.33 -6.45
CA CYS A 353 -23.72 -30.16 -6.75
C CYS A 353 -23.06 -31.45 -7.17
N ILE A 354 -22.57 -31.54 -8.41
CA ILE A 354 -21.83 -32.69 -8.98
C ILE A 354 -20.32 -32.64 -8.70
N ASN A 355 -19.85 -31.75 -7.85
CA ASN A 355 -18.45 -31.61 -7.41
C ASN A 355 -17.43 -31.47 -8.57
N CYS A 356 -17.79 -30.84 -9.68
CA CYS A 356 -16.91 -30.63 -10.85
C CYS A 356 -15.80 -29.59 -10.65
N LYS A 357 -15.81 -28.83 -9.56
CA LYS A 357 -14.84 -27.79 -9.18
C LYS A 357 -14.66 -26.65 -10.20
N LEU A 358 -15.56 -26.47 -11.15
CA LEU A 358 -15.51 -25.33 -12.09
C LEU A 358 -15.63 -23.99 -11.37
N CYS A 359 -16.42 -23.91 -10.30
CA CYS A 359 -16.58 -22.72 -9.48
C CYS A 359 -15.27 -22.30 -8.79
N ASP A 360 -14.42 -23.24 -8.42
CA ASP A 360 -13.10 -22.97 -7.84
C ASP A 360 -12.12 -22.51 -8.92
N ARG A 361 -12.17 -23.14 -10.10
CA ARG A 361 -11.31 -22.77 -11.24
C ARG A 361 -11.60 -21.37 -11.77
N VAL A 362 -12.86 -20.93 -11.79
CA VAL A 362 -13.26 -19.62 -12.30
C VAL A 362 -12.96 -18.47 -11.35
N CYS A 363 -12.67 -18.75 -10.07
CA CYS A 363 -12.47 -17.69 -9.09
C CYS A 363 -11.18 -16.91 -9.31
N SER A 364 -11.33 -15.70 -9.83
CA SER A 364 -10.22 -14.78 -10.12
C SER A 364 -9.57 -14.20 -8.86
N PHE A 365 -10.31 -14.07 -7.75
CA PHE A 365 -9.81 -13.44 -6.52
C PHE A 365 -8.63 -14.19 -5.89
N GLU A 366 -8.61 -15.51 -6.00
CA GLU A 366 -7.48 -16.34 -5.53
C GLU A 366 -6.35 -16.44 -6.56
N ARG A 367 -6.67 -16.41 -7.86
CA ARG A 367 -5.65 -16.51 -8.93
C ARG A 367 -4.76 -15.28 -9.02
N VAL A 368 -5.24 -14.09 -8.64
CA VAL A 368 -4.46 -12.85 -8.68
C VAL A 368 -3.28 -12.88 -7.72
N LYS A 369 -3.35 -13.67 -6.64
CA LYS A 369 -2.21 -13.87 -5.72
C LYS A 369 -1.01 -14.57 -6.38
N LYS A 370 -1.20 -15.22 -7.54
CA LYS A 370 -0.17 -15.91 -8.34
C LYS A 370 0.11 -15.14 -9.64
N ARG A 371 0.40 -13.84 -9.58
CA ARG A 371 0.64 -13.05 -10.79
C ARG A 371 1.93 -13.45 -11.49
N PRO A 372 1.89 -13.65 -12.83
CA PRO A 372 3.09 -13.72 -13.64
C PRO A 372 3.71 -12.33 -13.82
N ALA A 373 4.96 -12.32 -14.24
CA ALA A 373 5.92 -11.27 -14.52
C ALA A 373 5.46 -9.81 -14.71
N PRO A 374 6.34 -8.81 -14.53
CA PRO A 374 5.99 -7.40 -14.45
C PRO A 374 5.27 -6.92 -15.70
N PHE A 375 4.09 -6.37 -15.51
CA PHE A 375 3.39 -5.64 -16.56
C PHE A 375 4.13 -4.31 -16.81
N GLU A 376 4.16 -3.84 -18.04
CA GLU A 376 4.52 -2.46 -18.33
C GLU A 376 3.56 -1.52 -17.59
N LEU A 377 4.07 -0.38 -17.10
CA LEU A 377 3.22 0.63 -16.49
C LEU A 377 2.16 1.09 -17.50
N PRO A 378 0.91 1.34 -17.07
CA PRO A 378 -0.13 1.82 -17.96
C PRO A 378 0.22 3.18 -18.55
N LEU A 379 -0.22 3.45 -19.78
CA LEU A 379 -0.19 4.80 -20.35
C LEU A 379 -1.31 5.62 -19.70
N ALA A 380 -0.98 6.82 -19.20
CA ALA A 380 -1.93 7.66 -18.50
C ALA A 380 -2.30 8.90 -19.32
N TYR A 381 -3.60 9.24 -19.32
CA TYR A 381 -4.13 10.38 -20.05
C TYR A 381 -5.14 11.16 -19.20
N GLY A 382 -5.07 12.50 -19.26
CA GLY A 382 -6.16 13.37 -18.85
C GLY A 382 -7.11 13.58 -20.04
N VAL A 383 -8.42 13.30 -19.86
CA VAL A 383 -9.37 13.21 -20.98
C VAL A 383 -10.65 13.99 -20.71
N LYS A 384 -11.08 14.80 -21.69
CA LYS A 384 -12.39 15.46 -21.75
C LYS A 384 -13.09 15.12 -23.06
N HIS A 385 -14.37 14.79 -23.01
CA HIS A 385 -15.19 14.67 -24.21
C HIS A 385 -15.43 16.05 -24.84
N LYS A 386 -15.25 16.19 -26.16
CA LYS A 386 -15.43 17.47 -26.89
C LYS A 386 -16.83 18.02 -26.74
N MET A 387 -17.86 17.16 -26.75
CA MET A 387 -19.25 17.58 -26.56
C MET A 387 -19.55 17.85 -25.08
N LEU A 388 -19.81 19.12 -24.75
CA LEU A 388 -20.09 19.58 -23.39
C LEU A 388 -21.30 18.86 -22.77
N ALA A 389 -22.38 18.64 -23.53
CA ALA A 389 -23.58 17.94 -23.05
C ALA A 389 -23.28 16.51 -22.56
N GLN A 390 -22.31 15.80 -23.17
CA GLN A 390 -21.89 14.48 -22.72
C GLN A 390 -21.13 14.57 -21.39
N ARG A 391 -20.30 15.60 -21.21
CA ARG A 391 -19.59 15.84 -19.94
C ARG A 391 -20.56 16.22 -18.82
N GLU A 392 -21.53 17.08 -19.07
CA GLU A 392 -22.51 17.52 -18.07
C GLU A 392 -23.42 16.36 -17.62
N SER A 393 -23.83 15.49 -18.54
CA SER A 393 -24.64 14.31 -18.21
C SER A 393 -23.84 13.15 -17.59
N SER A 394 -22.51 13.25 -17.55
CA SER A 394 -21.61 12.23 -16.98
C SER A 394 -21.04 12.69 -15.64
N ARG A 395 -20.34 11.79 -14.91
CA ARG A 395 -19.72 12.16 -13.63
C ARG A 395 -18.41 12.93 -13.80
N SER A 396 -17.55 12.52 -14.71
CA SER A 396 -16.22 13.11 -14.93
C SER A 396 -16.11 13.70 -16.35
N GLY A 397 -14.98 13.55 -17.03
CA GLY A 397 -14.72 13.99 -18.40
C GLY A 397 -15.46 13.23 -19.50
N ALA A 398 -16.32 12.26 -19.16
CA ALA A 398 -17.12 11.44 -20.06
C ALA A 398 -16.33 10.48 -20.98
N ALA A 399 -15.15 10.02 -20.55
CA ALA A 399 -14.35 9.05 -21.32
C ALA A 399 -15.11 7.76 -21.63
N PHE A 400 -15.89 7.21 -20.67
CA PHE A 400 -16.73 6.02 -20.90
C PHE A 400 -17.69 6.19 -22.08
N ILE A 401 -18.24 7.40 -22.27
CA ILE A 401 -19.19 7.68 -23.32
C ILE A 401 -18.53 7.51 -24.69
N GLY A 402 -17.40 8.20 -24.93
CA GLY A 402 -16.72 8.10 -26.22
C GLY A 402 -16.18 6.70 -26.50
N ILE A 403 -15.68 5.98 -25.47
CA ILE A 403 -15.24 4.60 -25.61
C ILE A 403 -16.42 3.68 -25.99
N SER A 404 -17.56 3.79 -25.31
CA SER A 404 -18.73 2.96 -25.57
C SER A 404 -19.41 3.29 -26.91
N ASP A 405 -19.37 4.56 -27.37
CA ASP A 405 -19.89 4.97 -28.65
C ASP A 405 -19.22 4.24 -29.83
N VAL A 406 -17.91 4.02 -29.73
CA VAL A 406 -17.16 3.28 -30.77
C VAL A 406 -17.67 1.84 -30.92
N ILE A 407 -17.97 1.20 -29.81
CA ILE A 407 -18.48 -0.18 -29.81
C ILE A 407 -19.88 -0.23 -30.37
N LEU A 408 -20.78 0.65 -29.90
CA LEU A 408 -22.17 0.69 -30.37
C LEU A 408 -22.31 1.06 -31.84
N LYS A 409 -21.48 2.01 -32.34
CA LYS A 409 -21.47 2.40 -33.79
C LYS A 409 -21.09 1.23 -34.70
N ASN A 410 -20.34 0.27 -34.23
CA ASN A 410 -19.94 -0.93 -34.96
C ASN A 410 -20.92 -2.11 -34.75
N GLY A 411 -22.12 -1.87 -34.20
CA GLY A 411 -23.11 -2.92 -33.93
C GLY A 411 -22.74 -3.82 -32.74
N GLY A 412 -21.75 -3.42 -31.94
CA GLY A 412 -21.36 -4.13 -30.73
C GLY A 412 -22.31 -3.90 -29.56
N VAL A 413 -22.00 -4.46 -28.41
CA VAL A 413 -22.81 -4.37 -27.19
C VAL A 413 -21.98 -3.86 -26.01
N VAL A 414 -22.64 -3.17 -25.08
CA VAL A 414 -22.02 -2.59 -23.88
C VAL A 414 -22.71 -3.15 -22.66
N TYR A 415 -21.92 -3.62 -21.69
CA TYR A 415 -22.41 -4.04 -20.39
C TYR A 415 -21.92 -3.06 -19.32
N GLY A 416 -22.82 -2.62 -18.42
CA GLY A 416 -22.51 -1.69 -17.36
C GLY A 416 -23.56 -1.62 -16.27
N ALA A 417 -23.21 -0.98 -15.16
CA ALA A 417 -24.08 -0.87 -14.00
C ALA A 417 -25.21 0.16 -14.22
N VAL A 418 -26.45 -0.25 -13.99
CA VAL A 418 -27.67 0.56 -14.11
C VAL A 418 -28.42 0.57 -12.78
N MET A 419 -28.86 1.75 -12.34
CA MET A 419 -29.76 1.87 -11.20
C MET A 419 -31.18 1.55 -11.65
N GLN A 420 -31.82 0.63 -10.92
CA GLN A 420 -33.20 0.20 -11.21
C GLN A 420 -34.22 1.14 -10.54
N LYS A 421 -35.50 0.98 -10.86
CA LYS A 421 -36.61 1.78 -10.28
C LYS A 421 -36.71 1.62 -8.74
N ASP A 422 -36.30 0.49 -8.20
CA ASP A 422 -36.26 0.21 -6.78
C ASP A 422 -34.95 0.65 -6.10
N PHE A 423 -34.12 1.41 -6.83
CA PHE A 423 -32.79 1.87 -6.41
C PHE A 423 -31.75 0.75 -6.20
N SER A 424 -32.04 -0.50 -6.54
CA SER A 424 -31.01 -1.53 -6.66
C SER A 424 -30.13 -1.27 -7.88
N VAL A 425 -28.91 -1.84 -7.90
CA VAL A 425 -27.98 -1.68 -9.02
C VAL A 425 -27.71 -3.03 -9.66
N LYS A 426 -27.88 -3.11 -10.98
CA LYS A 426 -27.63 -4.33 -11.77
C LYS A 426 -26.75 -4.02 -12.97
N HIS A 427 -25.94 -4.99 -13.40
CA HIS A 427 -25.31 -4.91 -14.70
C HIS A 427 -26.33 -5.27 -15.77
N MET A 428 -26.43 -4.41 -16.79
CA MET A 428 -27.35 -4.53 -17.87
C MET A 428 -26.60 -4.51 -19.20
N ARG A 429 -27.21 -5.08 -20.23
CA ARG A 429 -26.77 -5.11 -21.62
C ARG A 429 -27.40 -3.92 -22.40
N ALA A 430 -26.63 -3.26 -23.24
CA ALA A 430 -27.04 -2.15 -24.07
C ALA A 430 -26.60 -2.35 -25.53
N GLU A 431 -27.51 -2.16 -26.50
CA GLU A 431 -27.24 -2.23 -27.93
C GLU A 431 -27.37 -0.87 -28.63
N ASN A 432 -27.80 0.14 -27.89
CA ASN A 432 -27.96 1.50 -28.39
C ASN A 432 -27.57 2.52 -27.32
N THR A 433 -27.52 3.78 -27.75
CA THR A 433 -27.10 4.90 -26.89
C THR A 433 -28.06 5.18 -25.75
N ASP A 434 -29.38 4.95 -25.93
CA ASP A 434 -30.38 5.26 -24.89
C ASP A 434 -30.24 4.26 -23.72
N GLN A 435 -30.12 2.98 -24.04
CA GLN A 435 -29.85 1.95 -23.03
C GLN A 435 -28.49 2.19 -22.33
N ARG A 436 -27.44 2.51 -23.10
CA ARG A 436 -26.11 2.83 -22.54
C ARG A 436 -26.14 4.08 -21.65
N ASN A 437 -26.95 5.09 -21.97
CA ASN A 437 -27.05 6.31 -21.18
C ASN A 437 -27.55 6.06 -19.75
N GLN A 438 -28.29 4.98 -19.49
CA GLN A 438 -28.66 4.56 -18.13
C GLN A 438 -27.44 4.13 -17.28
N MET A 439 -26.33 3.80 -17.92
CA MET A 439 -25.08 3.44 -17.26
C MET A 439 -24.26 4.67 -16.82
N LYS A 440 -24.61 5.87 -17.28
CA LYS A 440 -23.96 7.13 -16.88
C LYS A 440 -24.06 7.38 -15.38
N LYS A 441 -23.21 8.26 -14.88
CA LYS A 441 -23.10 8.68 -13.47
C LYS A 441 -22.56 7.56 -12.55
N ALA A 442 -22.16 7.93 -11.34
CA ALA A 442 -21.66 6.99 -10.34
C ALA A 442 -22.80 6.25 -9.62
N LYS A 443 -22.57 5.00 -9.23
CA LYS A 443 -23.45 4.19 -8.38
C LYS A 443 -22.63 3.59 -7.24
N TYR A 444 -22.66 4.23 -6.07
CA TYR A 444 -21.93 3.75 -4.90
C TYR A 444 -22.73 2.68 -4.14
N VAL A 445 -23.06 1.60 -4.84
CA VAL A 445 -23.77 0.43 -4.31
C VAL A 445 -23.26 -0.79 -5.08
N GLN A 446 -23.10 -1.94 -4.41
CA GLN A 446 -22.72 -3.16 -5.12
C GLN A 446 -23.79 -3.54 -6.15
N SER A 447 -23.37 -3.73 -7.40
CA SER A 447 -24.25 -4.21 -8.47
C SER A 447 -24.33 -5.74 -8.50
N THR A 448 -25.46 -6.29 -8.88
CA THR A 448 -25.60 -7.72 -9.18
C THR A 448 -25.10 -8.04 -10.58
N MET A 449 -24.41 -9.19 -10.69
CA MET A 449 -23.75 -9.66 -11.91
C MET A 449 -24.33 -10.99 -12.45
N GLN A 450 -25.31 -11.57 -11.78
CA GLN A 450 -25.83 -12.88 -12.09
C GLN A 450 -26.35 -12.96 -13.54
N GLY A 451 -25.89 -13.97 -14.30
CA GLY A 451 -26.22 -14.20 -15.71
C GLY A 451 -25.40 -13.35 -16.70
N VAL A 452 -24.65 -12.36 -16.23
CA VAL A 452 -23.90 -11.42 -17.09
C VAL A 452 -22.78 -12.13 -17.85
N CYS A 453 -22.06 -13.05 -17.20
CA CYS A 453 -20.96 -13.78 -17.85
C CYS A 453 -21.47 -14.65 -19.01
N GLY A 454 -22.60 -15.34 -18.82
CA GLY A 454 -23.23 -16.16 -19.88
C GLY A 454 -23.72 -15.33 -21.06
N ASN A 455 -24.32 -14.18 -20.79
CA ASN A 455 -24.76 -13.26 -21.85
C ASN A 455 -23.59 -12.70 -22.67
N ILE A 456 -22.47 -12.37 -22.01
CA ILE A 456 -21.23 -11.93 -22.68
C ILE A 456 -20.66 -13.06 -23.54
N GLU A 457 -20.62 -14.31 -23.02
CA GLU A 457 -20.20 -15.47 -23.80
C GLU A 457 -21.05 -15.62 -25.08
N GLN A 458 -22.37 -15.49 -24.96
CA GLN A 458 -23.27 -15.61 -26.11
C GLN A 458 -22.99 -14.52 -27.15
N ASP A 459 -22.93 -13.24 -26.76
CA ASP A 459 -22.63 -12.14 -27.67
C ASP A 459 -21.28 -12.30 -28.40
N LEU A 460 -20.24 -12.80 -27.69
CA LEU A 460 -18.94 -13.04 -28.31
C LEU A 460 -18.99 -14.21 -29.31
N ARG A 461 -19.70 -15.30 -28.98
CA ARG A 461 -19.90 -16.44 -29.88
C ARG A 461 -20.74 -16.06 -31.13
N ASP A 462 -21.65 -15.12 -30.98
CA ASP A 462 -22.41 -14.51 -32.08
C ASP A 462 -21.57 -13.50 -32.91
N GLY A 463 -20.30 -13.37 -32.58
CA GLY A 463 -19.33 -12.56 -33.32
C GLY A 463 -19.41 -11.05 -33.04
N ARG A 464 -20.15 -10.62 -32.02
CA ARG A 464 -20.28 -9.19 -31.65
C ARG A 464 -19.07 -8.66 -30.92
N GLU A 465 -18.76 -7.38 -31.11
CA GLU A 465 -17.84 -6.66 -30.23
C GLU A 465 -18.53 -6.42 -28.88
N VAL A 466 -17.83 -6.71 -27.75
CA VAL A 466 -18.38 -6.55 -26.41
C VAL A 466 -17.49 -5.63 -25.59
N LEU A 467 -18.08 -4.59 -25.00
CA LEU A 467 -17.45 -3.76 -23.97
C LEU A 467 -18.10 -4.05 -22.61
N PHE A 468 -17.33 -4.56 -21.66
CA PHE A 468 -17.76 -4.71 -20.27
C PHE A 468 -17.17 -3.60 -19.42
N SER A 469 -18.00 -2.88 -18.63
CA SER A 469 -17.56 -1.88 -17.66
C SER A 469 -18.00 -2.25 -16.25
N GLY A 470 -17.05 -2.38 -15.31
CA GLY A 470 -17.34 -2.76 -13.94
C GLY A 470 -16.20 -2.42 -12.96
N THR A 471 -16.32 -2.89 -11.73
CA THR A 471 -15.19 -2.81 -10.79
C THR A 471 -14.09 -3.78 -11.21
N PRO A 472 -12.81 -3.58 -10.79
CA PRO A 472 -11.72 -4.46 -11.21
C PRO A 472 -11.96 -5.94 -10.92
N CYS A 473 -12.52 -6.23 -9.75
CA CYS A 473 -12.85 -7.61 -9.38
C CYS A 473 -13.96 -8.23 -10.25
N GLN A 474 -14.91 -7.43 -10.73
CA GLN A 474 -15.94 -7.88 -11.69
C GLN A 474 -15.31 -8.15 -13.06
N VAL A 475 -14.47 -7.24 -13.55
CA VAL A 475 -13.70 -7.44 -14.81
C VAL A 475 -12.87 -8.73 -14.74
N ALA A 476 -12.13 -8.92 -13.64
CA ALA A 476 -11.32 -10.11 -13.45
C ALA A 476 -12.18 -11.40 -13.40
N GLY A 477 -13.38 -11.32 -12.81
CA GLY A 477 -14.35 -12.42 -12.78
C GLY A 477 -14.84 -12.80 -14.19
N VAL A 478 -15.21 -11.80 -15.00
CA VAL A 478 -15.65 -12.01 -16.40
C VAL A 478 -14.50 -12.58 -17.24
N LYS A 479 -13.29 -12.00 -17.18
CA LYS A 479 -12.12 -12.54 -17.91
C LYS A 479 -11.82 -13.99 -17.51
N SER A 480 -11.88 -14.31 -16.22
CA SER A 480 -11.65 -15.68 -15.74
C SER A 480 -12.74 -16.67 -16.21
N PHE A 481 -13.99 -16.20 -16.31
CA PHE A 481 -15.09 -16.98 -16.85
C PHE A 481 -14.86 -17.31 -18.33
N LEU A 482 -14.60 -16.30 -19.16
CA LEU A 482 -14.33 -16.47 -20.59
C LEU A 482 -13.15 -17.39 -20.85
N GLN A 483 -12.04 -17.22 -20.10
CA GLN A 483 -10.87 -18.08 -20.18
C GLN A 483 -11.19 -19.53 -19.78
N THR A 484 -11.98 -19.74 -18.70
CA THR A 484 -12.35 -21.08 -18.23
C THR A 484 -13.27 -21.80 -19.24
N ARG A 485 -14.13 -21.02 -19.92
CA ARG A 485 -15.04 -21.49 -20.98
C ARG A 485 -14.36 -21.58 -22.37
N LYS A 486 -13.10 -21.14 -22.48
CA LYS A 486 -12.33 -21.06 -23.75
C LYS A 486 -13.10 -20.27 -24.83
N VAL A 487 -13.67 -19.13 -24.44
CA VAL A 487 -14.34 -18.20 -25.35
C VAL A 487 -13.27 -17.34 -26.03
N PRO A 488 -13.30 -17.18 -27.37
CA PRO A 488 -12.42 -16.23 -28.06
C PRO A 488 -12.65 -14.80 -27.55
N ASP A 489 -11.58 -14.07 -27.24
CA ASP A 489 -11.64 -12.76 -26.58
C ASP A 489 -11.09 -11.60 -27.42
N GLU A 490 -10.81 -11.83 -28.71
CA GLU A 490 -10.28 -10.80 -29.62
C GLU A 490 -11.24 -9.63 -29.83
N LYS A 491 -12.55 -9.85 -29.61
CA LYS A 491 -13.62 -8.85 -29.69
C LYS A 491 -14.13 -8.42 -28.32
N PHE A 492 -13.47 -8.86 -27.23
CA PHE A 492 -13.82 -8.50 -25.87
C PHE A 492 -12.93 -7.37 -25.36
N TYR A 493 -13.55 -6.28 -24.96
CA TYR A 493 -12.91 -5.14 -24.33
C TYR A 493 -13.47 -4.91 -22.93
N CYS A 494 -12.66 -4.43 -22.01
CA CYS A 494 -13.15 -4.12 -20.68
C CYS A 494 -12.56 -2.83 -20.10
N CYS A 495 -13.46 -2.06 -19.48
CA CYS A 495 -13.14 -0.87 -18.72
C CYS A 495 -13.37 -1.13 -17.23
N ASP A 496 -12.32 -1.06 -16.41
CA ASP A 496 -12.51 -1.04 -14.97
C ASP A 496 -12.50 0.39 -14.40
N LEU A 497 -12.93 0.51 -13.15
CA LEU A 497 -12.95 1.77 -12.41
C LEU A 497 -11.86 1.78 -11.37
N VAL A 498 -11.23 2.93 -11.11
CA VAL A 498 -10.43 3.12 -9.89
C VAL A 498 -11.37 3.11 -8.70
N CYS A 499 -11.41 1.97 -8.01
CA CYS A 499 -12.46 1.60 -7.06
C CYS A 499 -11.98 1.71 -5.61
N HIS A 500 -12.67 2.51 -4.80
CA HIS A 500 -12.41 2.63 -3.35
C HIS A 500 -12.94 1.44 -2.54
N GLY A 501 -13.95 0.75 -3.06
CA GLY A 501 -14.68 -0.32 -2.40
C GLY A 501 -16.17 -0.24 -2.76
N VAL A 502 -16.89 -1.33 -2.51
CA VAL A 502 -18.31 -1.40 -2.79
C VAL A 502 -19.13 -1.35 -1.51
N PRO A 503 -20.02 -0.33 -1.37
CA PRO A 503 -20.91 -0.21 -0.22
C PRO A 503 -22.01 -1.26 -0.23
N SER A 504 -22.54 -1.53 0.96
CA SER A 504 -23.62 -2.48 1.20
C SER A 504 -24.93 -2.05 0.54
N PRO A 505 -25.60 -2.95 -0.23
CA PRO A 505 -26.94 -2.72 -0.75
C PRO A 505 -27.99 -2.56 0.36
N LEU A 506 -27.81 -3.21 1.52
CA LEU A 506 -28.70 -3.06 2.68
C LEU A 506 -28.68 -1.65 3.25
N ILE A 507 -27.45 -1.07 3.41
CA ILE A 507 -27.31 0.30 3.92
C ILE A 507 -27.94 1.30 2.96
N TRP A 508 -27.72 1.11 1.65
CA TRP A 508 -28.32 1.97 0.63
C TRP A 508 -29.85 1.93 0.68
N ARG A 509 -30.46 0.75 0.73
CA ARG A 509 -31.91 0.58 0.85
C ARG A 509 -32.47 1.25 2.10
N LYS A 510 -31.83 1.05 3.25
CA LYS A 510 -32.22 1.70 4.51
C LYS A 510 -32.07 3.23 4.43
N TYR A 511 -31.05 3.71 3.72
CA TYR A 511 -30.84 5.13 3.54
C TYR A 511 -31.90 5.78 2.63
N ILE A 512 -32.32 5.14 1.55
CA ILE A 512 -33.45 5.56 0.73
C ILE A 512 -34.72 5.69 1.60
N GLN A 513 -35.06 4.65 2.37
CA GLN A 513 -36.21 4.68 3.29
C GLN A 513 -36.11 5.80 4.34
N PHE A 514 -34.91 6.02 4.89
CA PHE A 514 -34.67 7.11 5.83
C PHE A 514 -34.92 8.49 5.21
N ILE A 515 -34.49 8.73 3.99
CA ILE A 515 -34.73 9.99 3.28
C ILE A 515 -36.21 10.16 2.98
N GLU A 516 -36.93 9.12 2.52
CA GLU A 516 -38.38 9.15 2.27
C GLU A 516 -39.16 9.49 3.54
N GLN A 517 -38.84 8.86 4.64
CA GLN A 517 -39.45 9.14 5.97
C GLN A 517 -39.14 10.57 6.45
N LYS A 518 -37.88 10.99 6.37
CA LYS A 518 -37.43 12.31 6.85
C LYS A 518 -38.07 13.47 6.06
N TYR A 519 -38.38 13.25 4.79
CA TYR A 519 -38.92 14.29 3.90
C TYR A 519 -40.38 14.05 3.49
N HIS A 520 -41.02 13.02 4.06
CA HIS A 520 -42.46 12.68 3.90
C HIS A 520 -42.86 12.56 2.41
N GLY A 521 -42.06 11.83 1.60
CA GLY A 521 -42.38 11.63 0.20
C GLY A 521 -41.52 10.58 -0.49
N GLN A 522 -42.04 9.94 -1.50
CA GLN A 522 -41.37 8.93 -2.29
C GLN A 522 -40.23 9.56 -3.11
N ILE A 523 -39.04 8.92 -3.12
CA ILE A 523 -37.94 9.29 -4.01
C ILE A 523 -38.24 8.79 -5.43
N ILE A 524 -38.05 9.66 -6.40
CA ILE A 524 -38.19 9.34 -7.83
C ILE A 524 -36.84 9.35 -8.57
N GLU A 525 -35.83 10.05 -8.05
CA GLU A 525 -34.48 10.05 -8.58
C GLU A 525 -33.48 10.21 -7.44
N ALA A 526 -32.38 9.45 -7.53
CA ALA A 526 -31.24 9.55 -6.61
C ALA A 526 -29.93 9.66 -7.41
N ASN A 527 -29.10 10.63 -7.06
CA ASN A 527 -27.81 10.85 -7.71
C ASN A 527 -26.69 10.85 -6.66
N PHE A 528 -25.65 10.08 -6.90
CA PHE A 528 -24.42 10.15 -6.15
C PHE A 528 -23.51 11.22 -6.74
N ARG A 529 -22.90 12.04 -5.87
CA ARG A 529 -21.98 13.09 -6.27
C ARG A 529 -22.57 13.94 -7.42
N ASP A 530 -23.76 14.50 -7.18
CA ASP A 530 -24.51 15.24 -8.22
C ASP A 530 -23.71 16.47 -8.68
N LYS A 531 -23.38 16.49 -9.97
CA LYS A 531 -22.55 17.49 -10.62
C LYS A 531 -23.17 18.88 -10.65
N GLU A 532 -24.48 18.99 -10.47
CA GLU A 532 -25.19 20.28 -10.30
C GLU A 532 -24.65 21.08 -9.12
N PHE A 533 -24.08 20.40 -8.11
CA PHE A 533 -23.45 21.02 -6.92
C PHE A 533 -21.92 21.17 -7.04
N GLY A 534 -21.37 21.04 -8.25
CA GLY A 534 -19.95 21.09 -8.57
C GLY A 534 -19.31 19.72 -8.84
N TRP A 535 -18.32 19.69 -9.70
CA TRP A 535 -17.59 18.44 -9.99
C TRP A 535 -16.86 17.88 -8.75
N ASP A 536 -16.29 18.76 -7.93
CA ASP A 536 -15.64 18.43 -6.66
C ASP A 536 -16.62 18.11 -5.53
N SER A 537 -17.95 18.25 -5.79
CA SER A 537 -18.98 17.95 -4.81
C SER A 537 -19.07 16.46 -4.50
N HIS A 538 -19.09 16.14 -3.22
CA HIS A 538 -19.29 14.80 -2.68
C HIS A 538 -20.69 14.63 -2.06
N CYS A 539 -21.71 15.33 -2.60
CA CYS A 539 -23.07 15.27 -2.11
C CYS A 539 -23.90 14.28 -2.94
N GLU A 540 -24.76 13.53 -2.29
CA GLU A 540 -25.90 12.87 -2.92
C GLU A 540 -27.09 13.82 -3.02
N SER A 541 -27.90 13.66 -4.05
CA SER A 541 -29.14 14.42 -4.23
C SER A 541 -30.32 13.51 -4.56
N PHE A 542 -31.50 13.91 -4.10
CA PHE A 542 -32.74 13.16 -4.28
C PHE A 542 -33.84 14.07 -4.80
N VAL A 543 -34.58 13.62 -5.80
CA VAL A 543 -35.86 14.20 -6.22
C VAL A 543 -36.95 13.47 -5.45
N VAL A 544 -37.67 14.18 -4.59
CA VAL A 544 -38.74 13.64 -3.75
C VAL A 544 -40.07 14.13 -4.31
N LYS A 545 -41.02 13.21 -4.52
CA LYS A 545 -42.39 13.51 -5.04
C LYS A 545 -43.05 14.57 -4.17
N GLY A 546 -43.63 15.59 -4.81
CA GLY A 546 -44.26 16.70 -4.11
C GLY A 546 -43.34 17.82 -3.63
N ARG A 547 -42.03 17.71 -3.82
CA ARG A 547 -41.05 18.76 -3.46
C ARG A 547 -40.52 19.48 -4.69
N LYS A 548 -40.50 20.82 -4.65
CA LYS A 548 -39.95 21.63 -5.75
C LYS A 548 -38.41 21.62 -5.83
N LYS A 549 -37.71 21.42 -4.71
CA LYS A 549 -36.26 21.45 -4.65
C LYS A 549 -35.71 20.06 -4.33
N LYS A 550 -34.58 19.70 -4.96
CA LYS A 550 -33.83 18.49 -4.61
C LYS A 550 -33.41 18.52 -3.13
N VAL A 551 -33.52 17.37 -2.50
CA VAL A 551 -32.90 17.12 -1.19
C VAL A 551 -31.43 16.83 -1.40
N VAL A 552 -30.56 17.50 -0.68
CA VAL A 552 -29.09 17.31 -0.75
C VAL A 552 -28.58 16.85 0.60
N SER A 553 -27.80 15.80 0.60
CA SER A 553 -27.17 15.24 1.77
C SER A 553 -25.71 14.87 1.53
N ARG A 554 -24.96 14.60 2.61
CA ARG A 554 -23.63 13.99 2.59
C ARG A 554 -23.55 12.76 3.49
N ASP A 555 -24.64 12.43 4.16
CA ASP A 555 -24.64 11.43 5.22
C ASP A 555 -24.17 10.05 4.71
N TYR A 556 -24.61 9.63 3.52
CA TYR A 556 -24.15 8.38 2.90
C TYR A 556 -22.71 8.46 2.42
N THR A 557 -22.34 9.60 1.83
CA THR A 557 -20.98 9.87 1.39
C THR A 557 -19.98 9.88 2.55
N ASP A 558 -20.38 10.41 3.72
CA ASP A 558 -19.54 10.40 4.93
C ASP A 558 -19.27 8.96 5.42
N LEU A 559 -20.28 8.08 5.39
CA LEU A 559 -20.10 6.64 5.67
C LEU A 559 -19.21 5.96 4.61
N PHE A 560 -19.30 6.39 3.35
CA PHE A 560 -18.46 5.87 2.27
C PHE A 560 -16.98 6.18 2.50
N TYR A 561 -16.64 7.44 2.80
CA TYR A 561 -15.24 7.85 3.01
C TYR A 561 -14.67 7.40 4.36
N ASP A 562 -15.53 7.05 5.33
CA ASP A 562 -15.09 6.35 6.55
C ASP A 562 -14.81 4.86 6.29
N HIS A 563 -15.12 4.34 5.10
CA HIS A 563 -14.99 2.93 4.69
C HIS A 563 -15.74 1.94 5.61
N ILE A 564 -16.75 2.44 6.35
CA ILE A 564 -17.42 1.69 7.41
C ILE A 564 -18.40 0.65 6.87
N MET A 565 -18.95 0.89 5.67
CA MET A 565 -19.98 0.07 5.05
C MET A 565 -19.49 -0.74 3.83
N PHE A 566 -18.17 -0.87 3.65
CA PHE A 566 -17.60 -1.60 2.54
C PHE A 566 -17.64 -3.11 2.75
N ARG A 567 -17.69 -3.84 1.63
CA ARG A 567 -17.56 -5.29 1.60
C ARG A 567 -16.21 -5.71 2.23
N PRO A 568 -16.17 -6.77 3.07
CA PRO A 568 -14.92 -7.21 3.71
C PRO A 568 -13.75 -7.40 2.75
N SER A 569 -13.99 -7.98 1.57
CA SER A 569 -12.95 -8.19 0.56
C SER A 569 -12.37 -6.91 -0.07
N CYS A 570 -13.01 -5.75 0.11
CA CYS A 570 -12.47 -4.48 -0.36
C CYS A 570 -11.27 -4.03 0.47
N HIS A 571 -11.16 -4.48 1.72
CA HIS A 571 -10.06 -4.16 2.63
C HIS A 571 -8.80 -5.01 2.40
N THR A 572 -8.92 -6.07 1.61
CA THR A 572 -7.82 -6.97 1.19
C THR A 572 -7.76 -7.11 -0.33
N CYS A 573 -8.28 -6.11 -1.05
CA CYS A 573 -8.50 -6.16 -2.50
C CYS A 573 -7.19 -6.33 -3.28
N PRO A 574 -7.00 -7.45 -4.01
CA PRO A 574 -5.76 -7.67 -4.76
C PRO A 574 -5.68 -6.85 -6.04
N PHE A 575 -6.75 -6.12 -6.40
CA PHE A 575 -6.84 -5.25 -7.58
C PHE A 575 -6.60 -3.78 -7.26
N ALA A 576 -6.34 -3.42 -6.00
CA ALA A 576 -6.05 -2.05 -5.59
C ALA A 576 -4.58 -1.71 -5.81
N ASN A 577 -4.19 -1.61 -7.07
CA ASN A 577 -2.85 -1.27 -7.54
C ASN A 577 -2.92 -0.77 -8.99
N VAL A 578 -1.79 -0.33 -9.57
CA VAL A 578 -1.71 0.18 -10.95
C VAL A 578 -1.84 -0.91 -12.01
N TYR A 579 -1.61 -2.18 -11.67
CA TYR A 579 -1.73 -3.31 -12.60
C TYR A 579 -3.17 -3.79 -12.63
N ARG A 580 -3.91 -3.24 -13.55
CA ARG A 580 -5.36 -3.36 -13.63
C ARG A 580 -5.79 -4.55 -14.49
N PRO A 581 -6.90 -5.23 -14.15
CA PRO A 581 -7.44 -6.30 -15.00
C PRO A 581 -8.15 -5.80 -16.25
N GLY A 582 -8.63 -4.54 -16.25
CA GLY A 582 -9.27 -3.92 -17.40
C GLY A 582 -8.26 -3.55 -18.50
N ASP A 583 -8.71 -3.48 -19.76
CA ASP A 583 -7.90 -2.96 -20.86
C ASP A 583 -7.71 -1.44 -20.74
N ILE A 584 -8.73 -0.79 -20.17
CA ILE A 584 -8.73 0.63 -19.80
C ILE A 584 -9.24 0.76 -18.37
N SER A 585 -8.61 1.61 -17.55
CA SER A 585 -9.14 2.01 -16.25
C SER A 585 -9.57 3.46 -16.24
N LEU A 586 -10.72 3.74 -15.63
CA LEU A 586 -11.34 5.06 -15.60
C LEU A 586 -11.45 5.60 -14.18
N ALA A 587 -11.11 6.87 -14.00
CA ALA A 587 -11.26 7.60 -12.74
C ALA A 587 -11.60 9.08 -12.97
N ASP A 588 -11.90 9.82 -11.89
CA ASP A 588 -11.75 11.27 -11.85
C ASP A 588 -10.26 11.63 -11.80
N PHE A 589 -9.81 12.64 -12.52
CA PHE A 589 -8.42 13.08 -12.47
C PHE A 589 -8.20 14.08 -11.33
N TRP A 590 -8.09 13.57 -10.10
CA TRP A 590 -7.77 14.41 -8.96
C TRP A 590 -6.33 14.94 -9.03
N GLY A 591 -6.15 16.24 -8.76
CA GLY A 591 -4.83 16.88 -8.85
C GLY A 591 -4.47 17.40 -10.23
N ILE A 592 -5.44 17.44 -11.17
CA ILE A 592 -5.25 17.96 -12.54
C ILE A 592 -4.65 19.38 -12.55
N GLU A 593 -4.95 20.19 -11.54
CA GLU A 593 -4.43 21.55 -11.41
C GLU A 593 -2.91 21.62 -11.22
N LYS A 594 -2.27 20.51 -10.88
CA LYS A 594 -0.81 20.39 -10.76
C LYS A 594 -0.14 20.11 -12.12
N HIS A 595 -0.89 19.55 -13.07
CA HIS A 595 -0.41 19.21 -14.41
C HIS A 595 -0.73 20.30 -15.42
N ASP A 596 -2.00 20.65 -15.56
CA ASP A 596 -2.46 21.67 -16.47
C ASP A 596 -3.71 22.37 -15.91
N ARG A 597 -3.51 23.55 -15.33
CA ARG A 597 -4.63 24.37 -14.83
C ARG A 597 -5.58 24.83 -15.93
N SER A 598 -5.11 24.96 -17.17
CA SER A 598 -5.92 25.42 -18.29
C SER A 598 -6.87 24.30 -18.77
N PHE A 599 -6.49 23.05 -18.53
CA PHE A 599 -7.30 21.89 -18.88
C PHE A 599 -8.45 21.66 -17.90
N ASP A 600 -8.36 22.16 -16.66
CA ASP A 600 -9.45 22.08 -15.68
C ASP A 600 -10.43 23.25 -15.84
N ASP A 601 -11.60 22.96 -16.40
CA ASP A 601 -12.70 23.91 -16.52
C ASP A 601 -13.79 23.71 -15.45
N ASN A 602 -13.48 23.00 -14.37
CA ASN A 602 -14.39 22.62 -13.27
C ASN A 602 -15.65 21.84 -13.71
N ARG A 603 -15.60 21.20 -14.88
CA ARG A 603 -16.67 20.35 -15.42
C ARG A 603 -16.28 18.88 -15.47
N GLY A 604 -15.12 18.56 -14.91
CA GLY A 604 -14.58 17.21 -14.74
C GLY A 604 -13.66 16.75 -15.87
N VAL A 605 -12.54 16.19 -15.43
CA VAL A 605 -11.54 15.52 -16.28
C VAL A 605 -11.48 14.06 -15.88
N SER A 606 -11.52 13.16 -16.85
CA SER A 606 -11.32 11.72 -16.61
C SER A 606 -9.83 11.39 -16.64
N LEU A 607 -9.35 10.67 -15.63
CA LEU A 607 -8.10 9.92 -15.72
C LEU A 607 -8.40 8.63 -16.49
N VAL A 608 -7.64 8.39 -17.56
CA VAL A 608 -7.71 7.17 -18.36
C VAL A 608 -6.35 6.47 -18.32
N LEU A 609 -6.34 5.27 -17.76
CA LEU A 609 -5.15 4.40 -17.78
C LEU A 609 -5.37 3.33 -18.85
N VAL A 610 -4.47 3.26 -19.84
CA VAL A 610 -4.48 2.23 -20.87
C VAL A 610 -3.52 1.12 -20.46
N ASN A 611 -4.07 -0.06 -20.17
CA ASN A 611 -3.36 -1.14 -19.49
C ASN A 611 -2.90 -2.27 -20.44
N SER A 612 -3.41 -2.27 -21.69
CA SER A 612 -3.11 -3.35 -22.65
C SER A 612 -3.08 -2.84 -24.09
N PRO A 613 -2.49 -3.60 -25.03
CA PRO A 613 -2.56 -3.28 -26.46
C PRO A 613 -3.99 -3.19 -26.99
N ALA A 614 -4.90 -4.04 -26.50
CA ALA A 614 -6.34 -3.97 -26.84
C ALA A 614 -6.96 -2.66 -26.34
N GLY A 615 -6.61 -2.23 -25.11
CA GLY A 615 -7.01 -0.94 -24.56
C GLY A 615 -6.49 0.23 -25.38
N LYS A 616 -5.23 0.16 -25.84
CA LYS A 616 -4.65 1.20 -26.72
C LYS A 616 -5.40 1.31 -28.04
N LYS A 617 -5.67 0.19 -28.69
CA LYS A 617 -6.48 0.14 -29.92
C LYS A 617 -7.86 0.75 -29.71
N LEU A 618 -8.53 0.43 -28.61
CA LEU A 618 -9.86 0.96 -28.30
C LEU A 618 -9.81 2.47 -27.98
N PHE A 619 -8.82 2.93 -27.23
CA PHE A 619 -8.63 4.35 -26.92
C PHE A 619 -8.37 5.16 -28.20
N ASP A 620 -7.52 4.67 -29.10
CA ASP A 620 -7.20 5.34 -30.38
C ASP A 620 -8.45 5.48 -31.27
N ARG A 621 -9.29 4.44 -31.32
CA ARG A 621 -10.58 4.49 -32.04
C ARG A 621 -11.54 5.57 -31.46
N ALA A 622 -11.47 5.84 -30.16
CA ALA A 622 -12.29 6.83 -29.46
C ALA A 622 -11.69 8.23 -29.43
N SER A 623 -10.39 8.37 -29.66
CA SER A 623 -9.59 9.59 -29.40
C SER A 623 -10.11 10.84 -30.14
N SER A 624 -10.67 10.68 -31.34
CA SER A 624 -11.26 11.78 -32.11
C SER A 624 -12.39 12.52 -31.38
N GLN A 625 -13.03 11.87 -30.40
CA GLN A 625 -14.11 12.44 -29.59
C GLN A 625 -13.58 13.22 -28.38
N PHE A 626 -12.28 13.16 -28.11
CA PHE A 626 -11.66 13.68 -26.90
C PHE A 626 -10.71 14.85 -27.16
N GLU A 627 -10.67 15.78 -26.22
CA GLU A 627 -9.48 16.55 -25.89
C GLU A 627 -8.72 15.75 -24.83
N TYR A 628 -7.40 15.56 -25.02
CA TYR A 628 -6.62 14.80 -24.08
C TYR A 628 -5.13 15.18 -24.13
N PHE A 629 -4.44 14.89 -23.04
CA PHE A 629 -2.97 14.97 -22.93
C PHE A 629 -2.44 13.72 -22.23
N ALA A 630 -1.21 13.35 -22.55
CA ALA A 630 -0.49 12.27 -21.88
C ALA A 630 0.21 12.78 -20.61
N CYS A 631 0.26 11.96 -19.58
CA CYS A 631 1.01 12.24 -18.35
C CYS A 631 1.70 10.97 -17.84
N ASP A 632 2.65 11.14 -16.90
CA ASP A 632 3.20 9.99 -16.20
C ASP A 632 2.16 9.42 -15.22
N VAL A 633 2.06 8.10 -15.18
CA VAL A 633 1.15 7.41 -14.23
C VAL A 633 1.48 7.77 -12.77
N GLN A 634 2.75 8.04 -12.47
CA GLN A 634 3.20 8.41 -11.13
C GLN A 634 2.60 9.72 -10.65
N ASP A 635 2.35 10.65 -11.57
CA ASP A 635 1.82 11.97 -11.26
C ASP A 635 0.30 11.99 -11.03
N CYS A 636 -0.40 10.94 -11.44
CA CYS A 636 -1.86 10.85 -11.35
C CYS A 636 -2.34 9.75 -10.37
N LEU A 637 -1.47 9.29 -9.49
CA LEU A 637 -1.79 8.22 -8.55
C LEU A 637 -2.83 8.63 -7.51
N GLN A 638 -3.77 7.71 -7.30
CA GLN A 638 -4.79 7.81 -6.26
C GLN A 638 -4.61 6.68 -5.24
N PRO A 639 -5.06 6.86 -3.98
CA PRO A 639 -4.83 5.87 -2.91
C PRO A 639 -5.17 4.43 -3.30
N THR A 640 -6.25 4.21 -4.04
CA THR A 640 -6.71 2.88 -4.42
C THR A 640 -6.07 2.31 -5.70
N LEU A 641 -5.19 3.08 -6.35
CA LEU A 641 -4.23 2.54 -7.34
C LEU A 641 -2.99 1.90 -6.69
N ILE A 642 -2.90 1.92 -5.37
CA ILE A 642 -1.68 1.57 -4.65
C ILE A 642 -1.96 0.56 -3.54
N ARG A 643 -3.06 0.74 -2.80
CA ARG A 643 -3.45 -0.15 -1.72
C ARG A 643 -4.96 -0.24 -1.56
N PRO A 644 -5.46 -1.33 -0.94
CA PRO A 644 -6.85 -1.43 -0.52
C PRO A 644 -7.26 -0.33 0.46
N SER A 645 -8.55 -0.01 0.48
CA SER A 645 -9.12 0.89 1.47
C SER A 645 -8.99 0.31 2.88
N ILE A 646 -8.43 1.09 3.81
CA ILE A 646 -8.26 0.68 5.20
C ILE A 646 -9.64 0.61 5.87
N PRO A 647 -9.98 -0.46 6.60
CA PRO A 647 -11.26 -0.55 7.29
C PRO A 647 -11.37 0.49 8.41
N SER A 648 -12.56 1.09 8.57
CA SER A 648 -12.83 1.96 9.70
C SER A 648 -12.66 1.19 11.02
N PRO A 649 -11.97 1.75 12.03
CA PRO A 649 -11.93 1.14 13.36
C PRO A 649 -13.32 1.03 14.01
N ARG A 650 -14.30 1.81 13.52
CA ARG A 650 -15.70 1.78 13.99
C ARG A 650 -16.56 0.75 13.23
N ARG A 651 -16.01 0.03 12.23
CA ARG A 651 -16.81 -0.85 11.36
C ARG A 651 -17.55 -1.94 12.15
N GLN A 652 -16.88 -2.64 13.04
CA GLN A 652 -17.51 -3.71 13.83
C GLN A 652 -18.67 -3.17 14.68
N GLN A 653 -18.47 -2.06 15.38
CA GLN A 653 -19.50 -1.43 16.21
C GLN A 653 -20.68 -0.90 15.37
N PHE A 654 -20.42 -0.37 14.18
CA PHE A 654 -21.47 0.09 13.26
C PHE A 654 -22.43 -1.03 12.87
N TRP A 655 -21.91 -2.20 12.53
CA TRP A 655 -22.74 -3.35 12.14
C TRP A 655 -23.50 -3.95 13.32
N THR A 656 -22.93 -3.91 14.51
CA THR A 656 -23.63 -4.28 15.75
C THR A 656 -24.77 -3.29 16.05
N ASP A 657 -24.49 -2.00 16.00
CA ASP A 657 -25.46 -0.95 16.26
C ASP A 657 -26.62 -0.94 15.23
N LEU A 658 -26.34 -1.28 13.98
CA LEU A 658 -27.36 -1.42 12.92
C LEU A 658 -28.45 -2.44 13.28
N GLN A 659 -28.12 -3.45 14.07
CA GLN A 659 -29.06 -4.49 14.52
C GLN A 659 -29.81 -4.07 15.79
N GLN A 660 -29.26 -3.14 16.57
CA GLN A 660 -29.73 -2.81 17.91
C GLN A 660 -30.44 -1.46 18.02
N MET A 661 -30.30 -0.57 17.03
CA MET A 661 -30.90 0.77 17.12
C MET A 661 -31.60 1.18 15.82
N PRO A 662 -32.56 2.12 15.89
CA PRO A 662 -33.19 2.72 14.74
C PRO A 662 -32.19 3.40 13.80
N PHE A 663 -32.42 3.32 12.49
CA PHE A 663 -31.49 3.77 11.47
C PHE A 663 -31.22 5.29 11.53
N ASP A 664 -32.19 6.10 11.93
CA ASP A 664 -32.02 7.55 12.14
C ASP A 664 -31.03 7.87 13.25
N ARG A 665 -31.04 7.09 14.35
CA ARG A 665 -30.03 7.21 15.41
C ARG A 665 -28.67 6.74 14.98
N LEU A 666 -28.60 5.66 14.19
CA LEU A 666 -27.36 5.17 13.59
C LEU A 666 -26.72 6.26 12.73
N MET A 667 -27.50 6.88 11.84
CA MET A 667 -27.01 7.97 10.99
C MET A 667 -26.47 9.14 11.82
N LYS A 668 -27.19 9.58 12.86
CA LYS A 668 -26.70 10.64 13.76
C LYS A 668 -25.40 10.29 14.48
N LYS A 669 -25.20 9.01 14.84
CA LYS A 669 -24.01 8.54 15.54
C LYS A 669 -22.77 8.49 14.62
N TYR A 670 -22.95 8.11 13.38
CA TYR A 670 -21.83 7.78 12.46
C TYR A 670 -21.56 8.81 11.38
N THR A 671 -22.49 9.78 11.15
CA THR A 671 -22.24 10.88 10.21
C THR A 671 -21.73 12.12 10.96
N ILE A 672 -20.86 12.88 10.29
CA ILE A 672 -20.26 14.09 10.88
C ILE A 672 -21.32 15.20 10.91
N PRO A 673 -21.71 15.75 12.08
CA PRO A 673 -22.60 16.92 12.13
C PRO A 673 -21.95 18.06 11.35
N VAL A 674 -22.63 18.62 10.38
CA VAL A 674 -22.16 19.83 9.68
C VAL A 674 -22.08 20.93 10.74
N SER A 675 -20.87 21.23 11.24
CA SER A 675 -20.65 22.25 12.27
C SER A 675 -21.20 23.60 11.78
N LEU A 676 -21.70 24.43 12.69
CA LEU A 676 -22.20 25.77 12.38
C LEU A 676 -21.14 26.60 11.64
N GLN A 677 -19.86 26.43 12.02
CA GLN A 677 -18.71 27.04 11.35
C GLN A 677 -18.52 26.52 9.90
N GLY A 678 -18.75 25.22 9.64
CA GLY A 678 -18.73 24.67 8.30
C GLY A 678 -19.84 25.19 7.41
N LYS A 679 -21.05 25.42 7.99
CA LYS A 679 -22.20 26.05 7.29
C LYS A 679 -21.90 27.51 6.94
N ILE A 680 -21.29 28.27 7.85
CA ILE A 680 -20.90 29.67 7.66
C ILE A 680 -19.78 29.79 6.63
N LYS A 681 -18.70 28.97 6.73
CA LYS A 681 -17.62 28.92 5.72
C LYS A 681 -18.15 28.57 4.33
N LYS A 682 -19.08 27.63 4.21
CA LYS A 682 -19.70 27.24 2.95
C LYS A 682 -20.60 28.33 2.38
N ARG A 683 -21.37 29.02 3.22
CA ARG A 683 -22.17 30.17 2.80
C ARG A 683 -21.30 31.34 2.31
N LEU A 684 -20.25 31.67 3.04
CA LEU A 684 -19.25 32.70 2.65
C LEU A 684 -18.53 32.31 1.35
N LYS A 685 -18.10 31.06 1.21
CA LYS A 685 -17.48 30.56 -0.02
C LYS A 685 -18.42 30.68 -1.24
N ASN A 686 -19.66 30.26 -1.09
CA ASN A 686 -20.67 30.38 -2.15
C ASN A 686 -21.05 31.85 -2.47
N LEU A 687 -21.05 32.76 -1.48
CA LEU A 687 -21.29 34.17 -1.69
C LEU A 687 -20.15 34.83 -2.49
N LEU A 688 -18.89 34.52 -2.12
CA LEU A 688 -17.69 35.00 -2.80
C LEU A 688 -17.59 34.52 -4.24
N TYR A 689 -18.11 33.32 -4.55
CA TYR A 689 -18.22 32.82 -5.92
C TYR A 689 -19.35 33.51 -6.72
N ARG A 690 -20.49 33.77 -6.06
CA ARG A 690 -21.61 34.52 -6.71
C ARG A 690 -21.31 35.97 -6.97
N THR A 691 -20.46 36.59 -6.19
CA THR A 691 -20.06 38.02 -6.34
C THR A 691 -18.85 38.19 -7.26
N GLY A 692 -18.27 37.15 -7.82
CA GLY A 692 -17.11 37.24 -8.71
C GLY A 692 -15.79 37.65 -8.00
N ILE A 693 -15.81 37.83 -6.66
CA ILE A 693 -14.65 38.27 -5.87
C ILE A 693 -13.60 37.14 -5.72
N ARG A 694 -14.02 35.85 -5.89
CA ARG A 694 -13.10 34.73 -6.07
C ARG A 694 -13.47 34.00 -7.35
N LYS A 695 -12.56 33.95 -8.31
CA LYS A 695 -12.61 32.95 -9.39
C LYS A 695 -12.48 31.57 -8.74
N HIS A 696 -13.23 30.58 -9.22
CA HIS A 696 -13.06 29.19 -8.80
C HIS A 696 -11.59 28.81 -8.87
N PRO A 697 -11.03 28.11 -7.84
CA PRO A 697 -9.65 27.65 -7.87
C PRO A 697 -9.39 26.68 -9.01
#